data_ad8c3471919a93bf9b48d73070758891
#
_entry.id   ad8c3471919a93bf9b48d73070758891
#
_cell.length_a   1.000
_cell.length_b   1.000
_cell.length_c   1.000
_cell.angle_alpha   90.00
_cell.angle_beta   90.00
_cell.angle_gamma   90.00
#
_symmetry.space_group_name_H-M   'P 1'
#
loop_
_entity.id
_entity.type
_entity.pdbx_description
1 polymer ?
#
loop_
_entity_poly.entity_id
_entity_poly.type
_entity_poly.pdbx_seq_one_letter_code
_entity_poly.pdbx_strand_id
1 'polypeptide(L)'
;MFGIFYLILCVLTGMEMAGCLFPQQITEKGNRIWVILPAAFGTGVLMLTWAVYVVSWMFSVCAGAEHPLFYGNIIVMSVTVLCLLGIFIRKRKRTEKMFPVSEKMISRKWILRKEILLFVVLTAFVTVMMFYVFHMKDGLLYSGFSVYGDYAPHTAMMRSFSRGNNFPTQYPHYGGQDVKYHFMFQFLVGNLEYLGLRLDLGYNLVSIMSLSGFLMVLYGISYRMFRSFWAGAAAMVFFFFRSGTAFWQYLWENAKAGNLIQALKENTAFIGYTTNENWGLWNFNVYLNQRHLAFGLLIVAVAVWIFMDWVEAGCGHKEHGWLWIRKRIFSKEAWAFRNVEIAILLGLFLGLTAFWNGAALIGGLLILAGFAVFSDGKLDYAVCAALAVFFSELQSKIFVSGSVMSPSFYWGFLAENKSISGVLWYLVEISGFFFVGLVVASVFFKRNERVVLGGFLLPAVFAFVVSLTPDINVNHKYIMISYAFAAVLWGGILRSMFFEFRKKRIKWAGAAVCIIMSICLTATGVYDYVIILRDNDSGHRMTVNMESSLTDWLSENLGKNDLLLTPEYTMNEVTMSGVMMYCGWPYYAWSAGYDTNYRAGQAVLIYTTDDPEILKATVKQEKITYILFEDNMEFEQQECREDVIRETYPLVYTSEDGRIRIYETGQLIYHYAGIQ
;
A
#
# COMPACT_ATOMS: atom_id res chain seq x y z
N MET A 1 -25.51 -1.47 0.19
CA MET A 1 -25.80 -1.39 1.65
C MET A 1 -24.98 -2.39 2.48
N PHE A 2 -24.85 -3.64 2.08
CA PHE A 2 -24.09 -4.67 2.80
C PHE A 2 -22.59 -4.36 2.93
N GLY A 3 -21.95 -3.70 1.96
CA GLY A 3 -20.53 -3.34 2.05
C GLY A 3 -20.21 -2.38 3.21
N ILE A 4 -21.10 -1.41 3.50
CA ILE A 4 -20.95 -0.54 4.69
C ILE A 4 -21.14 -1.34 5.97
N PHE A 5 -22.12 -2.25 6.00
CA PHE A 5 -22.33 -3.12 7.15
C PHE A 5 -21.10 -4.01 7.41
N TYR A 6 -20.49 -4.56 6.37
CA TYR A 6 -19.25 -5.31 6.47
C TYR A 6 -18.11 -4.48 7.10
N LEU A 7 -17.90 -3.23 6.67
CA LEU A 7 -16.90 -2.34 7.27
C LEU A 7 -17.19 -2.03 8.72
N ILE A 8 -18.47 -1.86 9.11
CA ILE A 8 -18.87 -1.70 10.52
C ILE A 8 -18.50 -2.96 11.32
N LEU A 9 -18.77 -4.16 10.81
CA LEU A 9 -18.36 -5.40 11.47
C LEU A 9 -16.84 -5.49 11.62
N CYS A 10 -16.07 -5.06 10.60
CA CYS A 10 -14.61 -4.98 10.70
C CYS A 10 -14.18 -4.09 11.88
N VAL A 11 -14.72 -2.88 11.97
CA VAL A 11 -14.34 -1.94 13.04
C VAL A 11 -14.74 -2.50 14.42
N LEU A 12 -15.93 -3.06 14.57
CA LEU A 12 -16.38 -3.65 15.83
C LEU A 12 -15.52 -4.84 16.27
N THR A 13 -15.19 -5.76 15.35
CA THR A 13 -14.28 -6.87 15.61
C THR A 13 -12.89 -6.37 15.99
N GLY A 14 -12.38 -5.39 15.26
CA GLY A 14 -11.08 -4.80 15.55
C GLY A 14 -11.02 -4.04 16.88
N MET A 15 -12.12 -3.49 17.37
CA MET A 15 -12.19 -2.90 18.73
C MET A 15 -11.95 -3.96 19.81
N GLU A 16 -12.47 -5.17 19.65
CA GLU A 16 -12.18 -6.28 20.56
C GLU A 16 -10.72 -6.72 20.46
N MET A 17 -10.17 -6.80 19.27
CA MET A 17 -8.75 -7.13 19.04
C MET A 17 -7.81 -6.04 19.61
N ALA A 18 -8.13 -4.78 19.41
CA ALA A 18 -7.38 -3.66 19.98
C ALA A 18 -7.36 -3.73 21.53
N GLY A 19 -8.44 -4.20 22.17
CA GLY A 19 -8.46 -4.47 23.61
C GLY A 19 -7.38 -5.46 24.08
N CYS A 20 -7.05 -6.44 23.25
CA CYS A 20 -5.97 -7.40 23.53
C CYS A 20 -4.57 -6.81 23.27
N LEU A 21 -4.44 -5.98 22.23
CA LEU A 21 -3.17 -5.34 21.86
C LEU A 21 -2.74 -4.23 22.81
N PHE A 22 -3.70 -3.54 23.45
CA PHE A 22 -3.46 -2.40 24.30
C PHE A 22 -3.92 -2.66 25.75
N PRO A 23 -3.26 -3.55 26.51
CA PRO A 23 -3.58 -3.78 27.90
C PRO A 23 -3.36 -2.50 28.74
N GLN A 24 -4.07 -2.37 29.87
CA GLN A 24 -4.12 -1.15 30.68
C GLN A 24 -2.73 -0.58 31.05
N GLN A 25 -1.71 -1.42 31.22
CA GLN A 25 -0.35 -1.01 31.57
C GLN A 25 0.37 -0.21 30.46
N ILE A 26 0.12 -0.55 29.19
CA ILE A 26 0.66 0.19 28.03
C ILE A 26 -0.11 1.50 27.82
N THR A 27 -1.26 1.62 28.42
CA THR A 27 -2.29 2.61 28.15
C THR A 27 -2.08 3.99 28.82
N GLU A 28 -1.10 4.23 29.68
CA GLU A 28 -0.93 5.54 30.36
C GLU A 28 -0.15 6.60 29.58
N LYS A 29 0.51 6.23 28.48
CA LYS A 29 1.44 7.10 27.74
C LYS A 29 0.84 7.64 26.44
N GLY A 30 0.14 8.75 26.50
CA GLY A 30 -0.28 9.49 25.31
C GLY A 30 -1.80 9.55 25.06
N ASN A 31 -2.22 10.21 24.00
CA ASN A 31 -3.60 10.27 23.53
C ASN A 31 -3.90 9.02 22.67
N ARG A 32 -4.33 7.98 23.33
CA ARG A 32 -4.48 6.62 22.80
C ARG A 32 -5.55 6.47 21.73
N ILE A 33 -6.57 7.28 21.77
CA ILE A 33 -7.69 7.17 20.82
C ILE A 33 -7.21 7.22 19.38
N TRP A 34 -6.17 8.03 19.12
CA TRP A 34 -5.56 8.19 17.79
C TRP A 34 -4.67 7.01 17.37
N VAL A 35 -4.46 6.05 18.24
CA VAL A 35 -3.78 4.77 17.92
C VAL A 35 -4.77 3.61 18.01
N ILE A 36 -5.63 3.58 19.02
CA ILE A 36 -6.62 2.49 19.20
C ILE A 36 -7.65 2.46 18.07
N LEU A 37 -8.18 3.62 17.66
CA LEU A 37 -9.19 3.67 16.60
C LEU A 37 -8.64 3.18 15.23
N PRO A 38 -7.47 3.67 14.76
CA PRO A 38 -6.86 3.13 13.56
C PRO A 38 -6.45 1.65 13.68
N ALA A 39 -5.96 1.22 14.86
CA ALA A 39 -5.64 -0.18 15.11
C ALA A 39 -6.88 -1.07 15.04
N ALA A 40 -8.03 -0.61 15.57
CA ALA A 40 -9.30 -1.32 15.47
C ALA A 40 -9.73 -1.47 14.00
N PHE A 41 -9.67 -0.38 13.20
CA PHE A 41 -9.94 -0.49 11.78
C PHE A 41 -9.00 -1.48 11.10
N GLY A 42 -7.68 -1.29 11.24
CA GLY A 42 -6.68 -2.11 10.56
C GLY A 42 -6.75 -3.59 10.92
N THR A 43 -6.81 -3.94 12.20
CA THR A 43 -6.86 -5.33 12.65
C THR A 43 -8.18 -6.02 12.29
N GLY A 44 -9.30 -5.33 12.40
CA GLY A 44 -10.60 -5.88 12.03
C GLY A 44 -10.75 -6.11 10.53
N VAL A 45 -10.32 -5.16 9.71
CA VAL A 45 -10.27 -5.31 8.26
C VAL A 45 -9.35 -6.48 7.88
N LEU A 46 -8.15 -6.53 8.46
CA LEU A 46 -7.20 -7.62 8.21
C LEU A 46 -7.82 -8.99 8.49
N MET A 47 -8.41 -9.17 9.66
CA MET A 47 -8.98 -10.46 10.10
C MET A 47 -10.19 -10.89 9.29
N LEU A 48 -11.18 -9.99 9.12
CA LEU A 48 -12.42 -10.36 8.42
C LEU A 48 -12.19 -10.58 6.93
N THR A 49 -11.33 -9.78 6.31
CA THR A 49 -11.01 -9.94 4.89
C THR A 49 -10.34 -11.28 4.62
N TRP A 50 -9.36 -11.67 5.45
CA TRP A 50 -8.75 -12.99 5.37
C TRP A 50 -9.77 -14.11 5.62
N ALA A 51 -10.66 -13.96 6.61
CA ALA A 51 -11.68 -14.96 6.88
C ALA A 51 -12.61 -15.16 5.68
N VAL A 52 -13.13 -14.08 5.07
CA VAL A 52 -13.97 -14.17 3.87
C VAL A 52 -13.20 -14.79 2.71
N TYR A 53 -11.95 -14.38 2.47
CA TYR A 53 -11.15 -14.93 1.40
C TYR A 53 -10.93 -16.43 1.54
N VAL A 54 -10.49 -16.89 2.71
CA VAL A 54 -10.22 -18.32 2.96
C VAL A 54 -11.49 -19.16 2.83
N VAL A 55 -12.61 -18.70 3.40
CA VAL A 55 -13.89 -19.42 3.29
C VAL A 55 -14.36 -19.48 1.83
N SER A 56 -14.28 -18.37 1.09
CA SER A 56 -14.62 -18.33 -0.34
C SER A 56 -13.72 -19.26 -1.15
N TRP A 57 -12.41 -19.23 -0.90
CA TRP A 57 -11.44 -20.10 -1.54
C TRP A 57 -11.77 -21.58 -1.29
N MET A 58 -12.07 -21.95 -0.04
CA MET A 58 -12.46 -23.33 0.32
C MET A 58 -13.73 -23.76 -0.41
N PHE A 59 -14.76 -22.92 -0.48
CA PHE A 59 -15.98 -23.25 -1.22
C PHE A 59 -15.74 -23.40 -2.72
N SER A 60 -14.86 -22.59 -3.30
CA SER A 60 -14.48 -22.72 -4.71
C SER A 60 -13.72 -24.02 -4.98
N VAL A 61 -12.67 -24.31 -4.17
CA VAL A 61 -11.75 -25.43 -4.42
C VAL A 61 -12.33 -26.77 -3.98
N CYS A 62 -12.93 -26.83 -2.77
CA CYS A 62 -13.39 -28.10 -2.20
C CYS A 62 -14.82 -28.47 -2.59
N ALA A 63 -15.68 -27.48 -2.82
CA ALA A 63 -17.10 -27.69 -3.12
C ALA A 63 -17.48 -27.33 -4.56
N GLY A 64 -16.58 -26.78 -5.36
CA GLY A 64 -16.85 -26.36 -6.75
C GLY A 64 -17.93 -25.27 -6.85
N ALA A 65 -18.09 -24.43 -5.82
CA ALA A 65 -19.15 -23.44 -5.77
C ALA A 65 -19.01 -22.39 -6.90
N GLU A 66 -20.07 -22.12 -7.62
CA GLU A 66 -20.14 -21.11 -8.68
C GLU A 66 -20.04 -19.68 -8.12
N HIS A 67 -20.61 -19.44 -6.93
CA HIS A 67 -20.61 -18.13 -6.26
C HIS A 67 -19.90 -18.18 -4.90
N PRO A 68 -18.57 -18.36 -4.85
CA PRO A 68 -17.83 -18.58 -3.60
C PRO A 68 -17.90 -17.40 -2.64
N LEU A 69 -17.94 -16.15 -3.14
CA LEU A 69 -18.10 -14.95 -2.31
C LEU A 69 -19.42 -14.90 -1.54
N PHE A 70 -20.49 -15.46 -2.09
CA PHE A 70 -21.77 -15.53 -1.40
C PHE A 70 -21.63 -16.32 -0.09
N TYR A 71 -21.06 -17.52 -0.16
CA TYR A 71 -20.85 -18.37 1.01
C TYR A 71 -19.85 -17.77 1.98
N GLY A 72 -18.74 -17.23 1.47
CA GLY A 72 -17.72 -16.55 2.28
C GLY A 72 -18.31 -15.42 3.11
N ASN A 73 -19.06 -14.51 2.47
CA ASN A 73 -19.67 -13.37 3.15
C ASN A 73 -20.75 -13.81 4.14
N ILE A 74 -21.70 -14.67 3.75
CA ILE A 74 -22.80 -15.10 4.65
C ILE A 74 -22.23 -15.76 5.90
N ILE A 75 -21.33 -16.73 5.75
CA ILE A 75 -20.78 -17.47 6.88
C ILE A 75 -20.00 -16.54 7.79
N VAL A 76 -19.04 -15.79 7.25
CA VAL A 76 -18.15 -14.94 8.06
C VAL A 76 -18.92 -13.81 8.74
N MET A 77 -19.81 -13.13 8.03
CA MET A 77 -20.59 -12.04 8.61
C MET A 77 -21.56 -12.58 9.70
N SER A 78 -22.23 -13.70 9.45
CA SER A 78 -23.15 -14.30 10.45
C SER A 78 -22.39 -14.75 11.69
N VAL A 79 -21.28 -15.46 11.55
CA VAL A 79 -20.45 -15.90 12.69
C VAL A 79 -19.92 -14.67 13.45
N THR A 80 -19.46 -13.64 12.74
CA THR A 80 -18.97 -12.39 13.36
C THR A 80 -20.08 -11.72 14.19
N VAL A 81 -21.29 -11.58 13.64
CA VAL A 81 -22.44 -11.02 14.37
C VAL A 81 -22.73 -11.82 15.63
N LEU A 82 -22.80 -13.16 15.54
CA LEU A 82 -23.05 -14.03 16.68
C LEU A 82 -21.95 -13.90 17.76
N CYS A 83 -20.69 -13.86 17.35
CA CYS A 83 -19.56 -13.67 18.27
C CYS A 83 -19.65 -12.30 18.98
N LEU A 84 -19.90 -11.22 18.23
CA LEU A 84 -20.03 -9.88 18.80
C LEU A 84 -21.24 -9.78 19.77
N LEU A 85 -22.36 -10.39 19.42
CA LEU A 85 -23.54 -10.47 20.33
C LEU A 85 -23.19 -11.24 21.61
N GLY A 86 -22.50 -12.38 21.49
CA GLY A 86 -22.05 -13.18 22.64
C GLY A 86 -21.11 -12.37 23.56
N ILE A 87 -20.15 -11.65 22.98
CA ILE A 87 -19.24 -10.76 23.73
C ILE A 87 -20.03 -9.62 24.41
N PHE A 88 -20.96 -9.00 23.69
CA PHE A 88 -21.81 -7.94 24.24
C PHE A 88 -22.64 -8.40 25.43
N ILE A 89 -23.32 -9.56 25.31
CA ILE A 89 -24.12 -10.16 26.39
C ILE A 89 -23.23 -10.48 27.61
N ARG A 90 -22.04 -11.04 27.39
CA ARG A 90 -21.07 -11.35 28.45
C ARG A 90 -20.59 -10.09 29.17
N LYS A 91 -20.23 -9.04 28.45
CA LYS A 91 -19.79 -7.75 29.01
C LYS A 91 -20.92 -7.09 29.80
N ARG A 92 -22.16 -7.10 29.30
CA ARG A 92 -23.32 -6.56 29.99
C ARG A 92 -23.59 -7.28 31.33
N LYS A 93 -23.42 -8.61 31.38
CA LYS A 93 -23.57 -9.38 32.62
C LYS A 93 -22.48 -9.09 33.65
N ARG A 94 -21.28 -8.67 33.22
CA ARG A 94 -20.14 -8.35 34.10
C ARG A 94 -20.09 -6.89 34.54
N THR A 95 -21.03 -6.05 34.15
CA THR A 95 -21.02 -4.60 34.38
C THR A 95 -19.71 -3.92 33.90
N GLU A 96 -18.98 -4.53 32.99
CA GLU A 96 -17.76 -3.98 32.42
C GLU A 96 -18.11 -2.85 31.44
N LYS A 97 -17.46 -1.69 31.58
CA LYS A 97 -17.64 -0.59 30.62
C LYS A 97 -17.19 -1.05 29.23
N MET A 98 -18.07 -0.93 28.24
CA MET A 98 -17.83 -1.35 26.85
C MET A 98 -16.63 -0.64 26.20
N PHE A 99 -16.28 0.52 26.73
CA PHE A 99 -15.08 1.27 26.38
C PHE A 99 -14.47 1.80 27.68
N PRO A 100 -13.23 1.42 28.04
CA PRO A 100 -12.53 2.00 29.18
C PRO A 100 -12.05 3.42 28.82
N VAL A 101 -12.98 4.35 28.72
CA VAL A 101 -12.67 5.78 28.60
C VAL A 101 -12.27 6.26 30.02
N SER A 102 -10.97 6.41 30.24
CA SER A 102 -10.43 6.89 31.49
C SER A 102 -10.95 8.33 31.80
N GLU A 103 -11.43 8.57 33.01
CA GLU A 103 -11.87 9.91 33.48
C GLU A 103 -10.75 10.97 33.36
N LYS A 104 -9.47 10.58 33.30
CA LYS A 104 -8.35 11.48 33.04
C LYS A 104 -8.36 12.09 31.61
N MET A 105 -9.16 11.57 30.67
CA MET A 105 -9.36 12.21 29.35
C MET A 105 -10.12 13.56 29.44
N ILE A 106 -10.93 13.74 30.47
CA ILE A 106 -11.79 14.93 30.59
C ILE A 106 -10.97 16.19 30.91
N SER A 107 -9.84 16.08 31.60
CA SER A 107 -8.98 17.22 31.98
C SER A 107 -8.21 17.85 30.81
N ARG A 108 -8.20 17.22 29.61
CA ARG A 108 -7.49 17.69 28.41
C ARG A 108 -8.41 18.15 27.27
N LYS A 109 -9.63 18.61 27.58
CA LYS A 109 -10.64 18.99 26.56
C LYS A 109 -10.12 19.92 25.45
N TRP A 110 -9.20 20.83 25.77
CA TRP A 110 -8.71 21.80 24.78
C TRP A 110 -7.69 21.20 23.79
N ILE A 111 -6.80 20.31 24.26
CA ILE A 111 -5.84 19.59 23.39
C ILE A 111 -6.63 18.64 22.50
N LEU A 112 -7.60 17.91 23.04
CA LEU A 112 -8.47 17.01 22.28
C LEU A 112 -9.23 17.72 21.15
N ARG A 113 -9.73 18.94 21.39
CA ARG A 113 -10.39 19.74 20.34
C ARG A 113 -9.48 20.09 19.19
N LYS A 114 -8.21 20.44 19.45
CA LYS A 114 -7.21 20.74 18.43
C LYS A 114 -6.84 19.49 17.62
N GLU A 115 -6.71 18.35 18.28
CA GLU A 115 -6.42 17.08 17.63
C GLU A 115 -7.57 16.64 16.73
N ILE A 116 -8.83 16.73 17.22
CA ILE A 116 -10.01 16.44 16.41
C ILE A 116 -10.06 17.34 15.18
N LEU A 117 -9.87 18.66 15.34
CA LEU A 117 -9.85 19.59 14.22
C LEU A 117 -8.75 19.22 13.21
N LEU A 118 -7.53 18.92 13.70
CA LEU A 118 -6.42 18.51 12.86
C LEU A 118 -6.77 17.29 12.02
N PHE A 119 -7.33 16.24 12.66
CA PHE A 119 -7.66 15.00 11.95
C PHE A 119 -8.87 15.14 11.04
N VAL A 120 -9.84 15.97 11.39
CA VAL A 120 -10.97 16.28 10.48
C VAL A 120 -10.45 16.98 9.22
N VAL A 121 -9.63 18.02 9.38
CA VAL A 121 -9.05 18.74 8.24
C VAL A 121 -8.17 17.81 7.38
N LEU A 122 -7.34 17.00 8.02
CA LEU A 122 -6.45 16.05 7.34
C LEU A 122 -7.24 14.97 6.59
N THR A 123 -8.25 14.37 7.24
CA THR A 123 -9.09 13.35 6.58
C THR A 123 -9.91 13.96 5.45
N ALA A 124 -10.43 15.19 5.62
CA ALA A 124 -11.10 15.91 4.54
C ALA A 124 -10.17 16.16 3.37
N PHE A 125 -8.93 16.58 3.62
CA PHE A 125 -7.92 16.77 2.57
C PHE A 125 -7.62 15.47 1.83
N VAL A 126 -7.36 14.37 2.55
CA VAL A 126 -7.14 13.04 1.96
C VAL A 126 -8.37 12.61 1.14
N THR A 127 -9.59 12.84 1.66
CA THR A 127 -10.83 12.52 0.95
C THR A 127 -10.92 13.26 -0.38
N VAL A 128 -10.71 14.58 -0.36
CA VAL A 128 -10.74 15.39 -1.59
C VAL A 128 -9.73 14.87 -2.60
N MET A 129 -8.50 14.60 -2.20
CA MET A 129 -7.45 14.13 -3.11
C MET A 129 -7.75 12.73 -3.67
N MET A 130 -8.28 11.80 -2.85
CA MET A 130 -8.63 10.46 -3.31
C MET A 130 -9.75 10.47 -4.34
N PHE A 131 -10.80 11.28 -4.12
CA PHE A 131 -11.88 11.44 -5.09
C PHE A 131 -11.49 12.31 -6.29
N TYR A 132 -10.56 13.23 -6.14
CA TYR A 132 -10.04 14.03 -7.25
C TYR A 132 -9.38 13.18 -8.33
N VAL A 133 -8.59 12.18 -7.91
CA VAL A 133 -7.87 11.31 -8.85
C VAL A 133 -8.63 10.06 -9.29
N PHE A 134 -9.72 9.67 -8.57
CA PHE A 134 -10.50 8.48 -8.89
C PHE A 134 -11.94 8.59 -8.44
N HIS A 135 -12.88 8.69 -9.36
CA HIS A 135 -14.32 8.76 -9.07
C HIS A 135 -15.17 8.28 -10.24
N MET A 136 -16.40 7.93 -9.95
CA MET A 136 -17.42 7.60 -10.94
C MET A 136 -18.49 8.69 -10.98
N LYS A 137 -18.83 9.11 -12.19
CA LYS A 137 -19.91 10.07 -12.44
C LYS A 137 -20.61 9.72 -13.75
N ASP A 138 -21.94 9.73 -13.75
CA ASP A 138 -22.79 9.53 -14.95
C ASP A 138 -22.41 8.25 -15.74
N GLY A 139 -22.21 7.13 -15.04
CA GLY A 139 -21.82 5.84 -15.64
C GLY A 139 -20.35 5.73 -16.05
N LEU A 140 -19.59 6.83 -16.01
CA LEU A 140 -18.17 6.85 -16.38
C LEU A 140 -17.27 6.79 -15.14
N LEU A 141 -16.23 5.99 -15.23
CA LEU A 141 -15.11 5.96 -14.27
C LEU A 141 -14.02 6.90 -14.77
N TYR A 142 -13.57 7.79 -13.90
CA TYR A 142 -12.48 8.74 -14.15
C TYR A 142 -11.25 8.37 -13.32
N SER A 143 -10.10 8.24 -13.99
CA SER A 143 -8.81 8.00 -13.37
C SER A 143 -7.79 9.02 -13.85
N GLY A 144 -7.12 9.72 -12.93
CA GLY A 144 -6.10 10.71 -13.25
C GLY A 144 -4.85 10.09 -13.88
N PHE A 145 -4.16 10.85 -14.74
CA PHE A 145 -2.99 10.37 -15.48
C PHE A 145 -1.80 9.99 -14.59
N SER A 146 -1.60 10.68 -13.47
CA SER A 146 -0.50 10.35 -12.56
C SER A 146 -0.70 9.05 -11.78
N VAL A 147 -1.88 8.42 -11.85
CA VAL A 147 -2.25 7.24 -11.05
C VAL A 147 -2.78 6.06 -11.87
N TYR A 148 -3.24 6.27 -13.12
CA TYR A 148 -3.91 5.21 -13.88
C TYR A 148 -3.03 4.00 -14.14
N GLY A 149 -1.71 4.17 -14.26
CA GLY A 149 -0.77 3.08 -14.51
C GLY A 149 -0.82 1.97 -13.47
N ASP A 150 -0.95 2.29 -12.18
CA ASP A 150 -1.15 1.29 -11.12
C ASP A 150 -2.64 0.96 -10.92
N TYR A 151 -3.56 1.88 -11.23
CA TYR A 151 -4.99 1.62 -11.08
C TYR A 151 -5.52 0.61 -12.09
N ALA A 152 -4.96 0.57 -13.30
CA ALA A 152 -5.40 -0.39 -14.31
C ALA A 152 -5.29 -1.85 -13.82
N PRO A 153 -4.11 -2.37 -13.41
CA PRO A 153 -4.05 -3.73 -12.88
C PRO A 153 -4.78 -3.91 -11.55
N HIS A 154 -4.84 -2.88 -10.69
CA HIS A 154 -5.55 -2.97 -9.42
C HIS A 154 -7.06 -3.07 -9.61
N THR A 155 -7.66 -2.27 -10.50
CA THR A 155 -9.11 -2.32 -10.77
C THR A 155 -9.51 -3.59 -11.50
N ALA A 156 -8.71 -4.06 -12.46
CA ALA A 156 -8.92 -5.37 -13.07
C ALA A 156 -8.93 -6.49 -12.01
N MET A 157 -7.99 -6.46 -11.05
CA MET A 157 -7.97 -7.42 -9.94
C MET A 157 -9.19 -7.29 -9.03
N MET A 158 -9.66 -6.08 -8.70
CA MET A 158 -10.88 -5.87 -7.91
C MET A 158 -12.10 -6.46 -8.61
N ARG A 159 -12.25 -6.17 -9.91
CA ARG A 159 -13.36 -6.63 -10.73
C ARG A 159 -13.33 -8.14 -10.96
N SER A 160 -12.15 -8.75 -11.03
CA SER A 160 -12.03 -10.21 -11.13
C SER A 160 -12.63 -10.94 -9.92
N PHE A 161 -12.58 -10.35 -8.73
CA PHE A 161 -13.26 -10.89 -7.56
C PHE A 161 -14.76 -10.60 -7.55
N SER A 162 -15.16 -9.37 -7.83
CA SER A 162 -16.58 -8.97 -7.74
C SER A 162 -17.45 -9.55 -8.84
N ARG A 163 -16.92 -9.71 -10.05
CA ARG A 163 -17.64 -10.22 -11.24
C ARG A 163 -17.12 -11.56 -11.75
N GLY A 164 -15.78 -11.78 -11.74
CA GLY A 164 -15.14 -12.95 -12.36
C GLY A 164 -14.99 -14.17 -11.46
N ASN A 165 -15.45 -14.14 -10.20
CA ASN A 165 -15.31 -15.28 -9.25
C ASN A 165 -13.88 -15.84 -9.17
N ASN A 166 -12.86 -14.97 -9.11
CA ASN A 166 -11.43 -15.30 -9.21
C ASN A 166 -10.91 -16.12 -8.01
N PHE A 167 -11.30 -17.40 -7.96
CA PHE A 167 -10.86 -18.41 -6.97
C PHE A 167 -10.65 -19.77 -7.65
N PRO A 168 -9.46 -20.41 -7.56
CA PRO A 168 -8.20 -19.87 -7.01
C PRO A 168 -7.76 -18.60 -7.72
N THR A 169 -7.07 -17.72 -6.98
CA THR A 169 -6.77 -16.37 -7.47
C THR A 169 -5.72 -16.37 -8.57
N GLN A 170 -6.08 -15.81 -9.70
CA GLN A 170 -5.23 -15.58 -10.86
C GLN A 170 -4.93 -14.09 -11.05
N TYR A 171 -3.93 -13.75 -11.86
CA TYR A 171 -3.65 -12.38 -12.22
C TYR A 171 -4.40 -12.00 -13.51
N PRO A 172 -5.34 -11.05 -13.52
CA PRO A 172 -6.22 -10.81 -14.68
C PRO A 172 -5.48 -10.45 -15.97
N HIS A 173 -4.32 -9.78 -15.89
CA HIS A 173 -3.49 -9.49 -17.06
C HIS A 173 -2.61 -10.66 -17.51
N TYR A 174 -2.67 -11.81 -16.83
CA TYR A 174 -1.93 -13.03 -17.19
C TYR A 174 -2.70 -14.25 -16.67
N GLY A 175 -3.92 -14.44 -17.14
CA GLY A 175 -4.83 -15.49 -16.72
C GLY A 175 -4.28 -16.91 -16.99
N GLY A 176 -4.86 -17.92 -16.36
CA GLY A 176 -4.44 -19.33 -16.47
C GLY A 176 -3.23 -19.69 -15.60
N GLN A 177 -2.71 -18.78 -14.79
CA GLN A 177 -1.64 -19.03 -13.82
C GLN A 177 -1.97 -18.38 -12.46
N ASP A 178 -1.43 -18.98 -11.39
CA ASP A 178 -1.61 -18.45 -10.04
C ASP A 178 -1.05 -17.03 -9.90
N VAL A 179 -1.68 -16.25 -9.01
CA VAL A 179 -1.25 -14.89 -8.71
C VAL A 179 0.15 -14.86 -8.10
N LYS A 180 1.01 -13.98 -8.61
CA LYS A 180 2.36 -13.72 -8.07
C LYS A 180 2.47 -12.36 -7.36
N TYR A 181 1.37 -11.65 -7.20
CA TYR A 181 1.30 -10.30 -6.64
C TYR A 181 0.46 -10.27 -5.37
N HIS A 182 0.68 -9.30 -4.50
CA HIS A 182 -0.17 -9.08 -3.34
C HIS A 182 -1.54 -8.55 -3.78
N PHE A 183 -2.62 -9.14 -3.28
CA PHE A 183 -3.96 -8.89 -3.82
C PHE A 183 -5.04 -8.65 -2.74
N MET A 184 -4.73 -8.78 -1.46
CA MET A 184 -5.75 -8.73 -0.41
C MET A 184 -6.46 -7.38 -0.29
N PHE A 185 -5.77 -6.27 -0.62
CA PHE A 185 -6.41 -4.96 -0.66
C PHE A 185 -7.42 -4.88 -1.82
N GLN A 186 -7.05 -5.37 -2.99
CA GLN A 186 -7.90 -5.46 -4.16
C GLN A 186 -9.07 -6.42 -3.92
N PHE A 187 -8.81 -7.55 -3.26
CA PHE A 187 -9.85 -8.48 -2.83
C PHE A 187 -10.87 -7.80 -1.91
N LEU A 188 -10.43 -7.04 -0.90
CA LEU A 188 -11.35 -6.30 -0.02
C LEU A 188 -12.24 -5.36 -0.83
N VAL A 189 -11.68 -4.57 -1.75
CA VAL A 189 -12.47 -3.62 -2.55
C VAL A 189 -13.43 -4.36 -3.48
N GLY A 190 -12.99 -5.43 -4.15
CA GLY A 190 -13.85 -6.29 -4.95
C GLY A 190 -14.98 -6.95 -4.13
N ASN A 191 -14.69 -7.39 -2.91
CA ASN A 191 -15.70 -7.90 -2.00
C ASN A 191 -16.72 -6.83 -1.57
N LEU A 192 -16.27 -5.60 -1.32
CA LEU A 192 -17.18 -4.47 -1.03
C LEU A 192 -18.06 -4.14 -2.23
N GLU A 193 -17.53 -4.22 -3.46
CA GLU A 193 -18.32 -4.07 -4.68
C GLU A 193 -19.34 -5.19 -4.83
N TYR A 194 -18.95 -6.44 -4.62
CA TYR A 194 -19.88 -7.60 -4.59
C TYR A 194 -21.00 -7.40 -3.57
N LEU A 195 -20.71 -6.78 -2.42
CA LEU A 195 -21.69 -6.44 -1.38
C LEU A 195 -22.49 -5.16 -1.69
N GLY A 196 -22.45 -4.67 -2.94
CA GLY A 196 -23.26 -3.57 -3.44
C GLY A 196 -22.74 -2.18 -3.11
N LEU A 197 -21.46 -2.02 -2.84
CA LEU A 197 -20.81 -0.71 -2.74
C LEU A 197 -20.14 -0.39 -4.07
N ARG A 198 -20.44 0.80 -4.64
CA ARG A 198 -19.84 1.22 -5.91
C ARG A 198 -18.29 1.18 -5.84
N LEU A 199 -17.64 0.76 -6.93
CA LEU A 199 -16.19 0.50 -6.99
C LEU A 199 -15.34 1.66 -6.46
N ASP A 200 -15.63 2.89 -6.94
CA ASP A 200 -14.89 4.08 -6.51
C ASP A 200 -15.12 4.42 -5.03
N LEU A 201 -16.34 4.22 -4.52
CA LEU A 201 -16.64 4.43 -3.10
C LEU A 201 -15.91 3.42 -2.22
N GLY A 202 -15.91 2.12 -2.59
CA GLY A 202 -15.18 1.08 -1.87
C GLY A 202 -13.69 1.37 -1.83
N TYR A 203 -13.11 1.65 -3.00
CA TYR A 203 -11.68 1.92 -3.13
C TYR A 203 -11.24 3.18 -2.37
N ASN A 204 -11.97 4.29 -2.55
CA ASN A 204 -11.67 5.54 -1.86
C ASN A 204 -11.85 5.42 -0.34
N LEU A 205 -12.95 4.83 0.14
CA LEU A 205 -13.25 4.75 1.57
C LEU A 205 -12.17 3.96 2.33
N VAL A 206 -11.81 2.76 1.83
CA VAL A 206 -10.74 1.95 2.44
C VAL A 206 -9.40 2.69 2.40
N SER A 207 -9.09 3.39 1.31
CA SER A 207 -7.85 4.16 1.15
C SER A 207 -7.77 5.35 2.11
N ILE A 208 -8.87 6.11 2.25
CA ILE A 208 -8.98 7.25 3.17
C ILE A 208 -8.79 6.79 4.61
N MET A 209 -9.48 5.71 5.01
CA MET A 209 -9.37 5.17 6.37
C MET A 209 -7.96 4.63 6.64
N SER A 210 -7.31 3.99 5.66
CA SER A 210 -5.95 3.46 5.79
C SER A 210 -4.92 4.57 5.97
N LEU A 211 -4.93 5.57 5.08
CA LEU A 211 -3.95 6.66 5.13
C LEU A 211 -4.18 7.58 6.33
N SER A 212 -5.43 7.99 6.58
CA SER A 212 -5.75 8.80 7.76
C SER A 212 -5.41 8.07 9.06
N GLY A 213 -5.68 6.76 9.13
CA GLY A 213 -5.32 5.91 10.26
C GLY A 213 -3.81 5.83 10.47
N PHE A 214 -3.03 5.63 9.43
CA PHE A 214 -1.57 5.64 9.48
C PHE A 214 -1.03 6.97 10.03
N LEU A 215 -1.56 8.09 9.54
CA LEU A 215 -1.17 9.43 9.99
C LEU A 215 -1.56 9.70 11.45
N MET A 216 -2.72 9.22 11.90
CA MET A 216 -3.11 9.27 13.31
C MET A 216 -2.11 8.52 14.21
N VAL A 217 -1.63 7.35 13.77
CA VAL A 217 -0.63 6.58 14.53
C VAL A 217 0.72 7.27 14.50
N LEU A 218 1.17 7.85 13.38
CA LEU A 218 2.40 8.65 13.32
C LEU A 218 2.35 9.85 14.27
N TYR A 219 1.22 10.56 14.31
CA TYR A 219 0.97 11.58 15.32
C TYR A 219 1.10 11.02 16.73
N GLY A 220 0.50 9.86 16.99
CA GLY A 220 0.58 9.16 18.28
C GLY A 220 2.01 8.84 18.69
N ILE A 221 2.85 8.38 17.74
CA ILE A 221 4.28 8.13 17.96
C ILE A 221 5.02 9.43 18.32
N SER A 222 4.81 10.50 17.53
CA SER A 222 5.42 11.80 17.80
C SER A 222 4.97 12.38 19.14
N TYR A 223 3.67 12.33 19.43
CA TYR A 223 3.14 12.81 20.69
C TYR A 223 3.69 12.01 21.89
N ARG A 224 3.83 10.71 21.76
CA ARG A 224 4.45 9.86 22.78
C ARG A 224 5.88 10.28 23.10
N MET A 225 6.69 10.56 22.07
CA MET A 225 8.09 10.93 22.23
C MET A 225 8.27 12.35 22.79
N PHE A 226 7.53 13.32 22.26
CA PHE A 226 7.79 14.73 22.49
C PHE A 226 6.75 15.45 23.34
N ARG A 227 5.61 14.82 23.68
CA ARG A 227 4.51 15.41 24.45
C ARG A 227 4.05 16.75 23.92
N SER A 228 3.96 16.87 22.59
CA SER A 228 3.65 18.13 21.90
C SER A 228 2.71 17.90 20.72
N PHE A 229 1.58 18.63 20.73
CA PHE A 229 0.68 18.71 19.59
C PHE A 229 1.42 19.20 18.31
N TRP A 230 2.23 20.25 18.46
CA TRP A 230 2.94 20.85 17.33
C TRP A 230 4.00 19.93 16.72
N ALA A 231 4.65 19.11 17.55
CA ALA A 231 5.59 18.12 17.02
C ALA A 231 4.87 17.06 16.16
N GLY A 232 3.70 16.61 16.61
CA GLY A 232 2.89 15.68 15.83
C GLY A 232 2.33 16.27 14.55
N ALA A 233 1.83 17.51 14.61
CA ALA A 233 1.36 18.22 13.42
C ALA A 233 2.47 18.45 12.39
N ALA A 234 3.66 18.87 12.84
CA ALA A 234 4.82 19.04 11.98
C ALA A 234 5.28 17.72 11.32
N ALA A 235 5.25 16.61 12.08
CA ALA A 235 5.57 15.29 11.51
C ALA A 235 4.68 14.94 10.31
N MET A 236 3.38 15.25 10.38
CA MET A 236 2.45 15.01 9.27
C MET A 236 2.69 15.96 8.10
N VAL A 237 3.04 17.23 8.35
CA VAL A 237 3.43 18.17 7.27
C VAL A 237 4.64 17.64 6.52
N PHE A 238 5.67 17.16 7.23
CA PHE A 238 6.87 16.60 6.59
C PHE A 238 6.63 15.25 5.92
N PHE A 239 5.59 14.53 6.33
CA PHE A 239 5.13 13.36 5.59
C PHE A 239 4.48 13.75 4.25
N PHE A 240 3.58 14.75 4.25
CA PHE A 240 2.86 15.15 3.04
C PHE A 240 3.75 15.81 1.99
N PHE A 241 4.69 16.61 2.44
CA PHE A 241 5.52 17.42 1.55
C PHE A 241 6.97 16.93 1.61
N ARG A 242 7.41 16.30 0.53
CA ARG A 242 8.78 15.81 0.47
C ARG A 242 9.80 16.95 0.49
N SER A 243 10.93 16.71 1.13
CA SER A 243 12.17 17.48 0.98
C SER A 243 12.91 16.99 -0.27
N GLY A 244 13.60 17.87 -0.94
CA GLY A 244 14.47 17.59 -2.08
C GLY A 244 15.21 18.85 -2.52
N THR A 245 16.27 18.70 -3.31
CA THR A 245 16.98 19.84 -3.91
C THR A 245 16.33 20.29 -5.22
N ALA A 246 15.51 19.43 -5.84
CA ALA A 246 15.00 19.62 -7.20
C ALA A 246 14.24 20.92 -7.41
N PHE A 247 13.34 21.32 -6.48
CA PHE A 247 12.61 22.58 -6.64
C PHE A 247 13.52 23.80 -6.61
N TRP A 248 14.53 23.80 -5.77
CA TRP A 248 15.49 24.92 -5.68
C TRP A 248 16.35 25.02 -6.93
N GLN A 249 16.79 23.89 -7.47
CA GLN A 249 17.52 23.82 -8.73
C GLN A 249 16.64 24.30 -9.89
N TYR A 250 15.39 23.83 -9.96
CA TYR A 250 14.41 24.24 -10.96
C TYR A 250 14.17 25.76 -10.94
N LEU A 251 13.98 26.34 -9.76
CA LEU A 251 13.86 27.82 -9.62
C LEU A 251 15.07 28.54 -10.12
N TRP A 252 16.26 28.07 -9.78
CA TRP A 252 17.50 28.68 -10.15
C TRP A 252 17.76 28.68 -11.67
N GLU A 253 17.54 27.53 -12.30
CA GLU A 253 17.73 27.35 -13.76
C GLU A 253 16.78 28.23 -14.56
N ASN A 254 15.48 28.21 -14.21
CA ASN A 254 14.47 28.99 -14.91
C ASN A 254 14.59 30.50 -14.63
N ALA A 255 15.06 30.88 -13.43
CA ALA A 255 15.38 32.29 -13.16
C ALA A 255 16.55 32.78 -14.00
N LYS A 256 17.61 31.98 -14.18
CA LYS A 256 18.74 32.31 -15.10
C LYS A 256 18.30 32.40 -16.56
N ALA A 257 17.36 31.52 -16.97
CA ALA A 257 16.80 31.53 -18.31
C ALA A 257 15.79 32.68 -18.56
N GLY A 258 15.40 33.42 -17.52
CA GLY A 258 14.44 34.52 -17.60
C GLY A 258 12.99 34.10 -17.81
N ASN A 259 12.65 32.80 -17.69
CA ASN A 259 11.33 32.25 -17.94
C ASN A 259 10.65 31.65 -16.69
N LEU A 260 11.12 31.96 -15.48
CA LEU A 260 10.69 31.34 -14.22
C LEU A 260 9.15 31.27 -14.04
N ILE A 261 8.46 32.41 -14.30
CA ILE A 261 7.00 32.49 -14.08
C ILE A 261 6.27 31.59 -15.07
N GLN A 262 6.74 31.59 -16.32
CA GLN A 262 6.16 30.71 -17.36
C GLN A 262 6.39 29.23 -17.02
N ALA A 263 7.62 28.85 -16.69
CA ALA A 263 7.97 27.49 -16.30
C ALA A 263 7.13 27.00 -15.11
N LEU A 264 6.95 27.83 -14.06
CA LEU A 264 6.11 27.46 -12.92
C LEU A 264 4.64 27.32 -13.27
N LYS A 265 4.13 28.04 -14.29
CA LYS A 265 2.72 27.97 -14.71
C LYS A 265 2.44 26.79 -15.65
N GLU A 266 3.36 26.46 -16.54
CA GLU A 266 3.13 25.51 -17.64
C GLU A 266 3.63 24.09 -17.33
N ASN A 267 4.53 23.93 -16.37
CA ASN A 267 5.05 22.60 -16.04
C ASN A 267 3.95 21.67 -15.49
N THR A 268 3.83 20.49 -16.11
CA THR A 268 2.92 19.39 -15.72
C THR A 268 3.66 18.15 -15.22
N ALA A 269 5.00 18.12 -15.27
CA ALA A 269 5.81 17.01 -14.85
C ALA A 269 6.40 17.20 -13.44
N PHE A 270 6.49 16.12 -12.66
CA PHE A 270 7.25 16.14 -11.41
C PHE A 270 8.71 16.49 -11.67
N ILE A 271 9.27 17.33 -10.83
CA ILE A 271 10.66 17.76 -10.97
C ILE A 271 11.60 16.72 -10.36
N GLY A 272 12.63 16.32 -11.12
CA GLY A 272 13.72 15.48 -10.66
C GLY A 272 14.95 15.68 -11.53
N TYR A 273 16.11 15.61 -10.89
CA TYR A 273 17.42 15.77 -11.54
C TYR A 273 18.30 14.54 -11.38
N THR A 274 17.79 13.54 -10.68
CA THR A 274 18.45 12.25 -10.47
C THR A 274 17.54 11.11 -10.97
N THR A 275 18.11 9.93 -11.10
CA THR A 275 17.34 8.74 -11.53
C THR A 275 16.17 8.48 -10.58
N ASN A 276 14.98 8.39 -11.11
CA ASN A 276 13.71 8.15 -10.41
C ASN A 276 13.28 9.23 -9.39
N GLU A 277 13.93 10.35 -9.30
CA GLU A 277 13.50 11.44 -8.42
C GLU A 277 12.17 12.04 -8.89
N ASN A 278 12.04 12.29 -10.19
CA ASN A 278 10.83 12.84 -10.81
C ASN A 278 9.61 11.92 -10.72
N TRP A 279 9.80 10.66 -10.46
CA TRP A 279 8.71 9.69 -10.28
C TRP A 279 8.14 9.70 -8.85
N GLY A 280 8.60 10.60 -8.01
CA GLY A 280 8.01 10.84 -6.69
C GLY A 280 8.36 9.81 -5.64
N LEU A 281 9.64 9.55 -5.42
CA LEU A 281 10.15 8.58 -4.46
C LEU A 281 9.46 8.61 -3.10
N TRP A 282 9.01 9.77 -2.66
CA TRP A 282 8.23 9.96 -1.43
C TRP A 282 7.27 11.14 -1.49
N ASN A 283 6.79 11.50 -2.65
CA ASN A 283 5.72 12.47 -2.72
C ASN A 283 4.36 11.79 -2.42
N PHE A 284 3.37 12.62 -2.19
CA PHE A 284 2.03 12.16 -1.86
C PHE A 284 1.38 11.33 -2.98
N ASN A 285 1.80 11.55 -4.24
CA ASN A 285 1.25 10.82 -5.38
C ASN A 285 1.41 9.30 -5.25
N VAL A 286 2.50 8.83 -4.61
CA VAL A 286 2.69 7.39 -4.37
C VAL A 286 1.60 6.82 -3.46
N TYR A 287 1.12 7.59 -2.48
CA TYR A 287 0.01 7.17 -1.62
C TYR A 287 -1.35 7.27 -2.31
N LEU A 288 -1.50 8.15 -3.30
CA LEU A 288 -2.66 8.17 -4.18
C LEU A 288 -2.67 6.98 -5.13
N ASN A 289 -1.52 6.57 -5.60
CA ASN A 289 -1.29 5.54 -6.61
C ASN A 289 -1.30 4.13 -5.99
N GLN A 290 -0.40 3.85 -5.05
CA GLN A 290 -0.26 2.56 -4.37
C GLN A 290 -0.99 2.55 -3.01
N ARG A 291 -2.31 2.65 -3.03
CA ARG A 291 -3.17 2.85 -1.85
C ARG A 291 -3.05 1.74 -0.80
N HIS A 292 -2.75 0.52 -1.21
CA HIS A 292 -2.52 -0.63 -0.34
C HIS A 292 -1.28 -0.47 0.55
N LEU A 293 -0.30 0.36 0.16
CA LEU A 293 0.88 0.67 0.98
C LEU A 293 0.49 1.33 2.30
N ALA A 294 -0.45 2.29 2.27
CA ALA A 294 -0.92 2.98 3.46
C ALA A 294 -1.57 2.03 4.47
N PHE A 295 -2.30 1.00 4.01
CA PHE A 295 -2.87 -0.02 4.89
C PHE A 295 -1.77 -0.86 5.56
N GLY A 296 -0.78 -1.34 4.81
CA GLY A 296 0.35 -2.08 5.38
C GLY A 296 1.11 -1.25 6.42
N LEU A 297 1.37 0.03 6.10
CA LEU A 297 2.05 0.95 7.02
C LEU A 297 1.22 1.28 8.26
N LEU A 298 -0.11 1.27 8.20
CA LEU A 298 -0.96 1.41 9.36
C LEU A 298 -0.70 0.28 10.38
N ILE A 299 -0.68 -0.99 9.92
CA ILE A 299 -0.41 -2.15 10.80
C ILE A 299 1.01 -2.07 11.38
N VAL A 300 1.97 -1.74 10.54
CA VAL A 300 3.38 -1.54 10.97
C VAL A 300 3.50 -0.43 12.01
N ALA A 301 2.84 0.71 11.81
CA ALA A 301 2.90 1.83 12.74
C ALA A 301 2.29 1.48 14.11
N VAL A 302 1.24 0.67 14.14
CA VAL A 302 0.67 0.13 15.39
C VAL A 302 1.70 -0.76 16.11
N ALA A 303 2.35 -1.67 15.39
CA ALA A 303 3.40 -2.51 15.97
C ALA A 303 4.59 -1.68 16.48
N VAL A 304 5.05 -0.70 15.72
CA VAL A 304 6.09 0.26 16.11
C VAL A 304 5.70 1.00 17.39
N TRP A 305 4.46 1.53 17.45
CA TRP A 305 3.98 2.26 18.64
C TRP A 305 3.98 1.37 19.90
N ILE A 306 3.58 0.11 19.77
CA ILE A 306 3.57 -0.85 20.88
C ILE A 306 5.00 -1.18 21.30
N PHE A 307 5.88 -1.54 20.38
CA PHE A 307 7.27 -1.90 20.67
C PHE A 307 8.13 -0.73 21.21
N MET A 308 7.67 0.52 21.08
CA MET A 308 8.34 1.64 21.77
C MET A 308 8.40 1.46 23.30
N ASP A 309 7.52 0.67 23.93
CA ASP A 309 7.64 0.33 25.36
C ASP A 309 8.91 -0.47 25.67
N TRP A 310 9.31 -1.35 24.76
CA TRP A 310 10.54 -2.13 24.86
C TRP A 310 11.78 -1.25 24.67
N VAL A 311 11.72 -0.29 23.71
CA VAL A 311 12.77 0.71 23.50
C VAL A 311 12.92 1.59 24.73
N GLU A 312 11.83 2.13 25.28
CA GLU A 312 11.84 2.98 26.46
C GLU A 312 12.41 2.24 27.68
N ALA A 313 12.08 0.96 27.85
CA ALA A 313 12.64 0.12 28.91
C ALA A 313 14.15 -0.05 28.77
N GLY A 314 14.64 -0.46 27.59
CA GLY A 314 16.07 -0.62 27.33
C GLY A 314 16.86 0.69 27.48
N CYS A 315 16.26 1.82 27.09
CA CYS A 315 16.87 3.13 27.24
C CYS A 315 16.81 3.69 28.67
N GLY A 316 15.89 3.20 29.51
CA GLY A 316 15.69 3.65 30.88
C GLY A 316 16.73 3.19 31.89
N HIS A 317 17.61 2.28 31.52
CA HIS A 317 18.70 1.80 32.40
C HIS A 317 19.69 2.91 32.72
N LYS A 318 20.25 2.85 33.97
CA LYS A 318 21.14 3.91 34.50
C LYS A 318 22.56 3.88 33.93
N GLU A 319 22.98 2.76 33.34
CA GLU A 319 24.29 2.64 32.72
C GLU A 319 24.45 3.60 31.54
N HIS A 320 25.70 4.00 31.24
CA HIS A 320 26.04 4.92 30.16
C HIS A 320 27.17 4.37 29.28
N GLY A 321 27.32 4.91 28.09
CA GLY A 321 28.38 4.62 27.14
C GLY A 321 28.46 3.12 26.79
N TRP A 322 29.68 2.62 26.68
CA TRP A 322 29.98 1.25 26.28
C TRP A 322 29.35 0.19 27.19
N LEU A 323 29.29 0.44 28.49
CA LEU A 323 28.69 -0.51 29.46
C LEU A 323 27.20 -0.72 29.18
N TRP A 324 26.48 0.34 28.87
CA TRP A 324 25.06 0.25 28.48
C TRP A 324 24.89 -0.56 27.18
N ILE A 325 25.69 -0.25 26.11
CA ILE A 325 25.69 -0.97 24.85
C ILE A 325 25.89 -2.45 25.07
N ARG A 326 26.99 -2.81 25.78
CA ARG A 326 27.34 -4.21 26.09
C ARG A 326 26.23 -4.94 26.82
N LYS A 327 25.60 -4.30 27.85
CA LYS A 327 24.50 -4.89 28.59
C LYS A 327 23.27 -5.09 27.72
N ARG A 328 22.91 -4.11 26.87
CA ARG A 328 21.75 -4.23 25.97
C ARG A 328 21.96 -5.31 24.91
N ILE A 329 23.17 -5.58 24.48
CA ILE A 329 23.43 -6.63 23.49
C ILE A 329 23.53 -8.02 24.14
N PHE A 330 24.19 -8.16 25.29
CA PHE A 330 24.62 -9.46 25.81
C PHE A 330 23.98 -9.87 27.13
N SER A 331 23.27 -9.01 27.86
CA SER A 331 22.72 -9.39 29.15
C SER A 331 21.52 -10.33 29.02
N LYS A 332 21.37 -11.25 29.98
CA LYS A 332 20.20 -12.14 30.06
C LYS A 332 18.88 -11.36 30.17
N GLU A 333 18.89 -10.23 30.90
CA GLU A 333 17.71 -9.35 31.06
C GLU A 333 17.26 -8.77 29.72
N ALA A 334 18.20 -8.36 28.84
CA ALA A 334 17.89 -7.84 27.52
C ALA A 334 17.25 -8.90 26.60
N TRP A 335 17.56 -10.18 26.82
CA TRP A 335 17.01 -11.30 26.06
C TRP A 335 15.79 -11.98 26.71
N ALA A 336 15.37 -11.55 27.92
CA ALA A 336 14.17 -12.06 28.56
C ALA A 336 12.90 -11.66 27.76
N PHE A 337 11.81 -12.42 27.94
CA PHE A 337 10.49 -12.01 27.50
C PHE A 337 9.95 -10.88 28.37
N ARG A 338 9.28 -9.92 27.77
CA ARG A 338 8.50 -8.88 28.46
C ARG A 338 7.01 -9.13 28.35
N ASN A 339 6.54 -9.44 27.15
CA ASN A 339 5.14 -9.75 26.90
C ASN A 339 5.02 -10.58 25.61
N VAL A 340 5.14 -11.90 25.75
CA VAL A 340 5.10 -12.83 24.64
C VAL A 340 3.71 -12.86 23.96
N GLU A 341 2.62 -12.62 24.69
CA GLU A 341 1.26 -12.63 24.13
C GLU A 341 1.09 -11.53 23.10
N ILE A 342 1.54 -10.33 23.42
CA ILE A 342 1.54 -9.20 22.47
C ILE A 342 2.46 -9.48 21.28
N ALA A 343 3.62 -10.06 21.51
CA ALA A 343 4.56 -10.42 20.46
C ALA A 343 3.95 -11.44 19.47
N ILE A 344 3.23 -12.44 19.97
CA ILE A 344 2.51 -13.43 19.17
C ILE A 344 1.41 -12.74 18.33
N LEU A 345 0.57 -11.92 18.96
CA LEU A 345 -0.51 -11.21 18.26
C LEU A 345 0.03 -10.27 17.17
N LEU A 346 1.08 -9.50 17.46
CA LEU A 346 1.72 -8.62 16.48
C LEU A 346 2.39 -9.41 15.35
N GLY A 347 3.05 -10.53 15.67
CA GLY A 347 3.63 -11.43 14.67
C GLY A 347 2.59 -11.99 13.71
N LEU A 348 1.42 -12.40 14.24
CA LEU A 348 0.29 -12.83 13.43
C LEU A 348 -0.21 -11.69 12.52
N PHE A 349 -0.50 -10.52 13.07
CA PHE A 349 -1.02 -9.39 12.27
C PHE A 349 -0.03 -8.92 11.21
N LEU A 350 1.26 -8.82 11.54
CA LEU A 350 2.29 -8.48 10.58
C LEU A 350 2.40 -9.54 9.48
N GLY A 351 2.39 -10.83 9.83
CA GLY A 351 2.43 -11.91 8.85
C GLY A 351 1.25 -11.90 7.90
N LEU A 352 0.04 -11.70 8.41
CA LEU A 352 -1.18 -11.57 7.59
C LEU A 352 -1.16 -10.33 6.67
N THR A 353 -0.29 -9.36 6.93
CA THR A 353 -0.13 -8.16 6.09
C THR A 353 0.68 -8.41 4.81
N ALA A 354 1.35 -9.55 4.67
CA ALA A 354 2.23 -9.86 3.53
C ALA A 354 1.52 -9.70 2.18
N PHE A 355 0.32 -10.26 2.01
CA PHE A 355 -0.49 -10.14 0.79
C PHE A 355 -1.29 -8.84 0.66
N TRP A 356 -1.19 -7.95 1.65
CA TRP A 356 -1.66 -6.57 1.53
C TRP A 356 -0.57 -5.66 0.96
N ASN A 357 0.64 -5.74 1.52
CA ASN A 357 1.82 -5.05 1.00
C ASN A 357 3.10 -5.64 1.61
N GLY A 358 3.85 -6.42 0.84
CA GLY A 358 5.08 -7.06 1.29
C GLY A 358 6.18 -6.07 1.66
N ALA A 359 6.30 -4.94 0.93
CA ALA A 359 7.31 -3.93 1.25
C ALA A 359 7.06 -3.26 2.61
N ALA A 360 5.79 -3.02 2.97
CA ALA A 360 5.44 -2.50 4.29
C ALA A 360 5.83 -3.49 5.40
N LEU A 361 5.54 -4.79 5.23
CA LEU A 361 5.93 -5.83 6.18
C LEU A 361 7.45 -5.86 6.38
N ILE A 362 8.21 -5.95 5.29
CA ILE A 362 9.69 -6.01 5.35
C ILE A 362 10.25 -4.74 6.00
N GLY A 363 9.79 -3.56 5.57
CA GLY A 363 10.18 -2.28 6.18
C GLY A 363 9.85 -2.21 7.67
N GLY A 364 8.69 -2.73 8.08
CA GLY A 364 8.28 -2.85 9.48
C GLY A 364 9.21 -3.76 10.28
N LEU A 365 9.52 -4.95 9.76
CA LEU A 365 10.45 -5.89 10.41
C LEU A 365 11.86 -5.29 10.53
N LEU A 366 12.33 -4.55 9.54
CA LEU A 366 13.61 -3.83 9.61
C LEU A 366 13.60 -2.76 10.72
N ILE A 367 12.54 -1.96 10.84
CA ILE A 367 12.39 -0.99 11.94
C ILE A 367 12.43 -1.70 13.29
N LEU A 368 11.68 -2.79 13.45
CA LEU A 368 11.65 -3.57 14.69
C LEU A 368 12.99 -4.22 14.98
N ALA A 369 13.71 -4.71 13.96
CA ALA A 369 15.08 -5.22 14.11
C ALA A 369 16.03 -4.13 14.64
N GLY A 370 15.96 -2.91 14.10
CA GLY A 370 16.73 -1.77 14.61
C GLY A 370 16.42 -1.44 16.08
N PHE A 371 15.14 -1.50 16.45
CA PHE A 371 14.70 -1.32 17.85
C PHE A 371 15.24 -2.42 18.76
N ALA A 372 15.18 -3.69 18.31
CA ALA A 372 15.59 -4.84 19.10
C ALA A 372 17.06 -4.77 19.55
N VAL A 373 17.94 -4.14 18.76
CA VAL A 373 19.38 -4.05 19.08
C VAL A 373 19.61 -3.48 20.48
N PHE A 374 18.88 -2.42 20.84
CA PHE A 374 19.09 -1.70 22.11
C PHE A 374 17.90 -1.74 23.08
N SER A 375 16.87 -2.53 22.75
CA SER A 375 15.70 -2.75 23.61
C SER A 375 15.93 -3.87 24.62
N ASP A 376 15.09 -3.90 25.65
CA ASP A 376 14.86 -5.11 26.43
C ASP A 376 13.82 -6.00 25.75
N GLY A 377 13.71 -7.26 26.14
CA GLY A 377 12.69 -8.16 25.58
C GLY A 377 12.98 -8.60 24.15
N LYS A 378 14.26 -8.87 23.81
CA LYS A 378 14.64 -9.28 22.44
C LYS A 378 13.94 -10.55 21.95
N LEU A 379 13.61 -11.48 22.87
CA LEU A 379 12.86 -12.68 22.51
C LEU A 379 11.45 -12.35 22.02
N ASP A 380 10.81 -11.28 22.49
CA ASP A 380 9.51 -10.84 21.97
C ASP A 380 9.63 -10.39 20.50
N TYR A 381 10.69 -9.63 20.15
CA TYR A 381 10.95 -9.26 18.76
C TYR A 381 11.24 -10.49 17.89
N ALA A 382 12.01 -11.44 18.42
CA ALA A 382 12.33 -12.68 17.70
C ALA A 382 11.07 -13.51 17.43
N VAL A 383 10.18 -13.68 18.42
CA VAL A 383 8.90 -14.38 18.26
C VAL A 383 8.00 -13.65 17.28
N CYS A 384 7.89 -12.33 17.40
CA CYS A 384 7.10 -11.51 16.48
C CYS A 384 7.60 -11.66 15.04
N ALA A 385 8.90 -11.53 14.80
CA ALA A 385 9.49 -11.68 13.48
C ALA A 385 9.35 -13.10 12.91
N ALA A 386 9.61 -14.13 13.74
CA ALA A 386 9.48 -15.52 13.33
C ALA A 386 8.04 -15.87 12.90
N LEU A 387 7.05 -15.42 13.67
CA LEU A 387 5.64 -15.62 13.31
C LEU A 387 5.24 -14.82 12.09
N ALA A 388 5.71 -13.58 11.95
CA ALA A 388 5.44 -12.76 10.77
C ALA A 388 5.98 -13.43 9.50
N VAL A 389 7.21 -13.93 9.53
CA VAL A 389 7.81 -14.67 8.41
C VAL A 389 7.07 -15.99 8.17
N PHE A 390 6.78 -16.75 9.23
CA PHE A 390 6.06 -18.02 9.12
C PHE A 390 4.69 -17.85 8.43
N PHE A 391 3.88 -16.90 8.86
CA PHE A 391 2.57 -16.66 8.24
C PHE A 391 2.69 -16.09 6.83
N SER A 392 3.71 -15.29 6.53
CA SER A 392 3.99 -14.82 5.17
C SER A 392 4.33 -15.99 4.23
N GLU A 393 5.24 -16.88 4.66
CA GLU A 393 5.63 -18.07 3.90
C GLU A 393 4.48 -19.07 3.74
N LEU A 394 3.67 -19.25 4.79
CA LEU A 394 2.51 -20.13 4.74
C LEU A 394 1.51 -19.66 3.68
N GLN A 395 1.22 -18.36 3.63
CA GLN A 395 0.34 -17.77 2.62
C GLN A 395 0.92 -17.96 1.21
N SER A 396 2.22 -17.69 1.03
CA SER A 396 2.89 -17.89 -0.27
C SER A 396 2.80 -19.33 -0.74
N LYS A 397 3.04 -20.30 0.13
CA LYS A 397 2.95 -21.72 -0.23
C LYS A 397 1.55 -22.22 -0.56
N ILE A 398 0.52 -21.60 0.03
CA ILE A 398 -0.87 -22.03 -0.21
C ILE A 398 -1.47 -21.37 -1.44
N PHE A 399 -1.18 -20.08 -1.67
CA PHE A 399 -1.91 -19.26 -2.63
C PHE A 399 -1.09 -18.84 -3.86
N VAL A 400 0.22 -19.11 -3.90
CA VAL A 400 1.13 -18.66 -4.97
C VAL A 400 1.98 -19.82 -5.47
N SER A 401 2.05 -20.02 -6.77
CA SER A 401 3.00 -20.95 -7.39
C SER A 401 4.27 -20.21 -7.81
N GLY A 402 5.33 -20.43 -7.04
CA GLY A 402 6.64 -19.84 -7.32
C GLY A 402 6.88 -18.50 -6.62
N SER A 403 8.14 -18.18 -6.35
CA SER A 403 8.57 -16.95 -5.70
C SER A 403 9.07 -15.95 -6.74
N VAL A 404 8.57 -14.71 -6.66
CA VAL A 404 9.11 -13.57 -7.41
C VAL A 404 10.37 -13.01 -6.73
N MET A 405 10.61 -13.40 -5.46
CA MET A 405 11.75 -12.88 -4.69
C MET A 405 13.06 -13.51 -5.14
N SER A 406 13.93 -12.68 -5.67
CA SER A 406 15.31 -13.00 -6.05
C SER A 406 16.29 -12.10 -5.29
N PRO A 407 16.59 -12.40 -4.01
CA PRO A 407 17.45 -11.54 -3.20
C PRO A 407 18.85 -11.43 -3.82
N SER A 408 19.30 -10.21 -4.02
CA SER A 408 20.65 -9.91 -4.47
C SER A 408 21.26 -8.77 -3.65
N PHE A 409 22.58 -8.85 -3.43
CA PHE A 409 23.32 -7.78 -2.79
C PHE A 409 23.88 -6.83 -3.86
N TYR A 410 23.75 -5.55 -3.60
CA TYR A 410 24.32 -4.51 -4.44
C TYR A 410 24.68 -3.29 -3.57
N TRP A 411 25.24 -2.26 -4.18
CA TRP A 411 25.59 -1.03 -3.48
C TRP A 411 25.11 0.21 -4.21
N GLY A 412 24.54 1.14 -3.45
CA GLY A 412 24.33 2.52 -3.88
C GLY A 412 23.01 2.80 -4.59
N PHE A 413 22.04 1.88 -4.57
CA PHE A 413 20.72 2.07 -5.20
C PHE A 413 20.87 2.60 -6.63
N LEU A 414 20.25 3.73 -6.97
CA LEU A 414 20.30 4.35 -8.30
C LEU A 414 21.33 5.49 -8.42
N ALA A 415 22.22 5.67 -7.42
CA ALA A 415 23.28 6.65 -7.52
C ALA A 415 24.19 6.35 -8.71
N GLU A 416 24.50 7.35 -9.54
CA GLU A 416 25.42 7.19 -10.68
C GLU A 416 26.85 6.90 -10.19
N ASN A 417 27.31 7.70 -9.24
CA ASN A 417 28.62 7.49 -8.60
C ASN A 417 28.47 6.57 -7.39
N LYS A 418 28.99 5.34 -7.52
CA LYS A 418 28.92 4.29 -6.48
C LYS A 418 29.97 4.45 -5.35
N SER A 419 30.77 5.52 -5.33
CA SER A 419 31.59 5.83 -4.15
C SER A 419 30.71 6.19 -2.95
N ILE A 420 31.23 6.06 -1.74
CA ILE A 420 30.50 6.43 -0.52
C ILE A 420 30.04 7.89 -0.57
N SER A 421 30.91 8.79 -1.03
CA SER A 421 30.57 10.22 -1.19
C SER A 421 29.50 10.43 -2.27
N GLY A 422 29.55 9.71 -3.39
CA GLY A 422 28.54 9.79 -4.44
C GLY A 422 27.17 9.31 -3.98
N VAL A 423 27.12 8.20 -3.25
CA VAL A 423 25.87 7.67 -2.67
C VAL A 423 25.29 8.63 -1.62
N LEU A 424 26.14 9.24 -0.77
CA LEU A 424 25.67 10.24 0.19
C LEU A 424 25.19 11.51 -0.51
N TRP A 425 25.84 11.92 -1.60
CA TRP A 425 25.41 13.06 -2.39
C TRP A 425 24.05 12.78 -3.08
N TYR A 426 23.89 11.61 -3.69
CA TYR A 426 22.61 11.17 -4.25
C TYR A 426 21.49 11.22 -3.20
N LEU A 427 21.75 10.77 -1.95
CA LEU A 427 20.78 10.87 -0.88
C LEU A 427 20.40 12.32 -0.56
N VAL A 428 21.35 13.26 -0.64
CA VAL A 428 21.09 14.70 -0.48
C VAL A 428 20.24 15.22 -1.65
N GLU A 429 20.55 14.87 -2.88
CA GLU A 429 19.79 15.31 -4.05
C GLU A 429 18.32 14.92 -3.94
N ILE A 430 18.03 13.65 -3.67
CA ILE A 430 16.66 13.14 -3.60
C ILE A 430 15.90 13.56 -2.33
N SER A 431 16.56 13.88 -1.22
CA SER A 431 15.90 14.19 0.07
C SER A 431 16.24 15.55 0.66
N GLY A 432 17.00 16.38 -0.06
CA GLY A 432 17.52 17.62 0.49
C GLY A 432 18.36 17.34 1.73
N PHE A 433 18.17 18.12 2.78
CA PHE A 433 18.87 17.87 4.03
C PHE A 433 18.09 16.97 5.03
N PHE A 434 17.02 16.31 4.61
CA PHE A 434 16.15 15.55 5.51
C PHE A 434 16.91 14.46 6.27
N PHE A 435 17.53 13.50 5.59
CA PHE A 435 18.26 12.42 6.24
C PHE A 435 19.58 12.90 6.87
N VAL A 436 20.34 13.68 6.15
CA VAL A 436 21.62 14.22 6.65
C VAL A 436 21.39 15.11 7.88
N GLY A 437 20.37 15.97 7.83
CA GLY A 437 19.98 16.80 8.97
C GLY A 437 19.59 15.98 10.21
N LEU A 438 18.89 14.85 10.04
CA LEU A 438 18.57 13.94 11.15
C LEU A 438 19.83 13.30 11.75
N VAL A 439 20.77 12.86 10.91
CA VAL A 439 22.05 12.32 11.37
C VAL A 439 22.84 13.35 12.17
N VAL A 440 22.95 14.58 11.65
CA VAL A 440 23.62 15.69 12.36
C VAL A 440 22.90 16.03 13.66
N ALA A 441 21.57 16.14 13.64
CA ALA A 441 20.76 16.43 14.83
C ALA A 441 20.85 15.33 15.90
N SER A 442 21.16 14.09 15.52
CA SER A 442 21.25 12.92 16.42
C SER A 442 22.29 13.11 17.53
N VAL A 443 23.28 13.99 17.33
CA VAL A 443 24.27 14.37 18.35
C VAL A 443 23.56 14.96 19.60
N PHE A 444 22.46 15.71 19.38
CA PHE A 444 21.69 16.34 20.44
C PHE A 444 20.52 15.48 20.94
N PHE A 445 20.29 14.31 20.35
CA PHE A 445 19.19 13.45 20.72
C PHE A 445 19.41 12.74 22.05
N LYS A 446 18.32 12.50 22.75
CA LYS A 446 18.29 11.58 23.89
C LYS A 446 18.51 10.13 23.41
N ARG A 447 18.87 9.26 24.34
CA ARG A 447 19.17 7.85 24.03
C ARG A 447 18.04 7.16 23.27
N ASN A 448 16.80 7.32 23.74
CA ASN A 448 15.62 6.74 23.07
C ASN A 448 15.39 7.30 21.67
N GLU A 449 15.62 8.60 21.46
CA GLU A 449 15.48 9.23 20.15
C GLU A 449 16.53 8.69 19.15
N ARG A 450 17.76 8.42 19.64
CA ARG A 450 18.82 7.80 18.81
C ARG A 450 18.47 6.36 18.42
N VAL A 451 17.96 5.56 19.35
CA VAL A 451 17.54 4.18 19.06
C VAL A 451 16.39 4.16 18.06
N VAL A 452 15.41 5.05 18.24
CA VAL A 452 14.27 5.20 17.33
C VAL A 452 14.73 5.65 15.95
N LEU A 453 15.63 6.64 15.86
CA LEU A 453 16.24 7.05 14.59
C LEU A 453 16.93 5.89 13.88
N GLY A 454 17.75 5.12 14.59
CA GLY A 454 18.45 3.95 14.05
C GLY A 454 17.47 2.94 13.43
N GLY A 455 16.38 2.64 14.13
CA GLY A 455 15.33 1.76 13.60
C GLY A 455 14.63 2.35 12.36
N PHE A 456 14.27 3.63 12.40
CA PHE A 456 13.58 4.29 11.27
C PHE A 456 14.46 4.44 10.02
N LEU A 457 15.78 4.51 10.16
CA LEU A 457 16.69 4.59 9.01
C LEU A 457 17.04 3.22 8.41
N LEU A 458 16.80 2.12 9.11
CA LEU A 458 17.22 0.79 8.66
C LEU A 458 16.58 0.36 7.33
N PRO A 459 15.29 0.64 7.04
CA PRO A 459 14.74 0.38 5.71
C PRO A 459 15.44 1.17 4.59
N ALA A 460 15.84 2.43 4.82
CA ALA A 460 16.60 3.19 3.83
C ALA A 460 17.99 2.58 3.60
N VAL A 461 18.69 2.17 4.66
CA VAL A 461 19.98 1.46 4.52
C VAL A 461 19.79 0.19 3.71
N PHE A 462 18.74 -0.59 3.99
CA PHE A 462 18.39 -1.79 3.24
C PHE A 462 18.18 -1.48 1.75
N ALA A 463 17.48 -0.40 1.42
CA ALA A 463 17.24 0.01 0.05
C ALA A 463 18.53 0.24 -0.76
N PHE A 464 19.63 0.60 -0.12
CA PHE A 464 20.92 0.85 -0.78
C PHE A 464 21.83 -0.38 -0.88
N VAL A 465 21.47 -1.51 -0.25
CA VAL A 465 22.37 -2.68 -0.19
C VAL A 465 21.73 -4.00 -0.62
N VAL A 466 20.39 -4.12 -0.62
CA VAL A 466 19.68 -5.36 -0.94
C VAL A 466 18.56 -5.09 -1.92
N SER A 467 18.48 -5.86 -3.02
CA SER A 467 17.30 -5.95 -3.88
C SER A 467 16.59 -7.28 -3.63
N LEU A 468 15.27 -7.26 -3.56
CA LEU A 468 14.44 -8.46 -3.43
C LEU A 468 13.74 -8.84 -4.73
N THR A 469 13.77 -7.95 -5.72
CA THR A 469 13.13 -8.13 -7.03
C THR A 469 14.13 -7.80 -8.13
N PRO A 470 13.93 -8.30 -9.37
CA PRO A 470 14.77 -7.94 -10.50
C PRO A 470 14.78 -6.43 -10.78
N ASP A 471 13.65 -5.74 -10.54
CA ASP A 471 13.55 -4.29 -10.67
C ASP A 471 14.01 -3.60 -9.38
N ILE A 472 15.21 -3.00 -9.42
CA ILE A 472 15.80 -2.24 -8.31
C ILE A 472 14.97 -1.00 -7.94
N ASN A 473 14.20 -0.44 -8.88
CA ASN A 473 13.41 0.76 -8.64
C ASN A 473 12.38 0.55 -7.52
N VAL A 474 11.88 -0.68 -7.35
CA VAL A 474 10.93 -1.05 -6.28
C VAL A 474 11.46 -0.72 -4.89
N ASN A 475 12.78 -0.66 -4.70
CA ASN A 475 13.42 -0.34 -3.43
C ASN A 475 13.15 1.10 -2.94
N HIS A 476 12.65 2.00 -3.80
CA HIS A 476 12.23 3.33 -3.36
C HIS A 476 11.21 3.28 -2.21
N LYS A 477 10.40 2.22 -2.13
CA LYS A 477 9.41 2.02 -1.06
C LYS A 477 10.05 1.96 0.33
N TYR A 478 11.24 1.36 0.46
CA TYR A 478 11.95 1.30 1.73
C TYR A 478 12.51 2.67 2.16
N ILE A 479 12.95 3.48 1.19
CA ILE A 479 13.35 4.87 1.46
C ILE A 479 12.12 5.68 1.92
N MET A 480 10.96 5.50 1.26
CA MET A 480 9.70 6.14 1.67
C MET A 480 9.27 5.75 3.08
N ILE A 481 9.38 4.47 3.45
CA ILE A 481 9.04 3.99 4.80
C ILE A 481 9.93 4.68 5.83
N SER A 482 11.25 4.72 5.59
CA SER A 482 12.17 5.44 6.46
C SER A 482 11.82 6.93 6.56
N TYR A 483 11.52 7.58 5.44
CA TYR A 483 11.16 8.98 5.39
C TYR A 483 9.90 9.27 6.22
N ALA A 484 8.85 8.47 6.02
CA ALA A 484 7.57 8.62 6.72
C ALA A 484 7.72 8.53 8.25
N PHE A 485 8.44 7.51 8.74
CA PHE A 485 8.66 7.35 10.18
C PHE A 485 9.65 8.37 10.74
N ALA A 486 10.71 8.70 10.01
CA ALA A 486 11.72 9.67 10.45
C ALA A 486 11.18 11.11 10.52
N ALA A 487 10.12 11.44 9.77
CA ALA A 487 9.42 12.72 9.86
C ALA A 487 8.95 13.05 11.29
N VAL A 488 8.65 12.02 12.09
CA VAL A 488 8.34 12.16 13.53
C VAL A 488 9.42 12.91 14.29
N LEU A 489 10.70 12.62 14.01
CA LEU A 489 11.85 13.23 14.69
C LEU A 489 12.04 14.70 14.31
N TRP A 490 11.76 15.06 13.06
CA TRP A 490 11.79 16.47 12.62
C TRP A 490 10.80 17.34 13.40
N GLY A 491 9.61 16.83 13.69
CA GLY A 491 8.66 17.52 14.57
C GLY A 491 9.24 17.80 15.96
N GLY A 492 9.98 16.83 16.51
CA GLY A 492 10.70 16.97 17.78
C GLY A 492 11.85 17.99 17.73
N ILE A 493 12.63 17.98 16.63
CA ILE A 493 13.74 18.93 16.41
C ILE A 493 13.22 20.35 16.40
N LEU A 494 12.23 20.68 15.56
CA LEU A 494 11.65 22.02 15.47
C LEU A 494 11.11 22.50 16.80
N ARG A 495 10.38 21.61 17.53
CA ARG A 495 9.90 21.92 18.88
C ARG A 495 11.07 22.26 19.82
N SER A 496 12.10 21.45 19.85
CA SER A 496 13.26 21.64 20.74
C SER A 496 13.99 22.93 20.43
N MET A 497 14.25 23.21 19.14
CA MET A 497 14.86 24.46 18.68
C MET A 497 14.04 25.67 19.11
N PHE A 498 12.73 25.68 18.84
CA PHE A 498 11.87 26.80 19.23
C PHE A 498 11.93 27.07 20.74
N PHE A 499 11.92 26.01 21.58
CA PHE A 499 12.01 26.15 23.03
C PHE A 499 13.37 26.72 23.49
N GLU A 500 14.48 26.32 22.87
CA GLU A 500 15.81 26.85 23.22
C GLU A 500 15.92 28.34 22.88
N PHE A 501 15.45 28.78 21.71
CA PHE A 501 15.37 30.19 21.36
C PHE A 501 14.46 31.00 22.32
N ARG A 502 13.32 30.39 22.72
CA ARG A 502 12.42 31.00 23.69
C ARG A 502 13.08 31.21 25.06
N LYS A 503 13.85 30.24 25.54
CA LYS A 503 14.60 30.37 26.80
C LYS A 503 15.61 31.53 26.73
N LYS A 504 16.26 31.71 25.59
CA LYS A 504 17.19 32.83 25.35
C LYS A 504 16.49 34.18 25.10
N ARG A 505 15.16 34.26 25.25
CA ARG A 505 14.32 35.45 25.03
C ARG A 505 14.30 35.97 23.58
N ILE A 506 14.80 35.22 22.59
CA ILE A 506 14.80 35.54 21.17
C ILE A 506 13.80 34.67 20.39
N LYS A 507 12.57 34.59 20.89
CA LYS A 507 11.51 33.74 20.34
C LYS A 507 11.22 33.97 18.85
N TRP A 508 11.36 35.22 18.38
CA TRP A 508 11.12 35.58 16.99
C TRP A 508 12.19 34.98 16.04
N ALA A 509 13.46 35.01 16.45
CA ALA A 509 14.54 34.37 15.71
C ALA A 509 14.30 32.83 15.66
N GLY A 510 13.87 32.23 16.78
CA GLY A 510 13.51 30.82 16.80
C GLY A 510 12.35 30.46 15.85
N ALA A 511 11.32 31.31 15.81
CA ALA A 511 10.22 31.14 14.87
C ALA A 511 10.69 31.25 13.41
N ALA A 512 11.50 32.26 13.09
CA ALA A 512 12.04 32.44 11.76
C ALA A 512 12.89 31.25 11.31
N VAL A 513 13.79 30.74 12.16
CA VAL A 513 14.60 29.55 11.86
C VAL A 513 13.69 28.33 11.63
N CYS A 514 12.69 28.09 12.47
CA CYS A 514 11.75 26.96 12.28
C CYS A 514 10.96 27.09 10.96
N ILE A 515 10.55 28.30 10.58
CA ILE A 515 9.86 28.56 9.30
C ILE A 515 10.79 28.28 8.13
N ILE A 516 12.01 28.83 8.14
CA ILE A 516 12.99 28.59 7.07
C ILE A 516 13.28 27.10 6.91
N MET A 517 13.54 26.40 8.01
CA MET A 517 13.76 24.96 7.97
C MET A 517 12.55 24.20 7.42
N SER A 518 11.33 24.58 7.82
CA SER A 518 10.12 23.97 7.30
C SER A 518 9.97 24.20 5.80
N ILE A 519 10.23 25.40 5.30
CA ILE A 519 10.23 25.71 3.86
C ILE A 519 11.26 24.83 3.14
N CYS A 520 12.50 24.76 3.63
CA CYS A 520 13.53 23.92 3.02
C CYS A 520 13.17 22.42 3.02
N LEU A 521 12.44 21.96 4.05
CA LEU A 521 11.99 20.55 4.16
C LEU A 521 10.75 20.23 3.33
N THR A 522 10.04 21.22 2.80
CA THR A 522 8.72 20.97 2.19
C THR A 522 8.55 21.58 0.80
N ALA A 523 9.41 22.49 0.37
CA ALA A 523 9.20 23.28 -0.85
C ALA A 523 9.01 22.41 -2.10
N THR A 524 9.85 21.37 -2.29
CA THR A 524 9.72 20.44 -3.42
C THR A 524 8.35 19.73 -3.38
N GLY A 525 7.95 19.19 -2.23
CA GLY A 525 6.68 18.52 -2.08
C GLY A 525 5.46 19.43 -2.20
N VAL A 526 5.57 20.71 -1.82
CA VAL A 526 4.51 21.70 -2.09
C VAL A 526 4.29 21.87 -3.58
N TYR A 527 5.38 21.95 -4.35
CA TYR A 527 5.27 22.04 -5.80
C TYR A 527 4.75 20.74 -6.44
N ASP A 528 5.11 19.58 -5.89
CA ASP A 528 4.55 18.30 -6.33
C ASP A 528 3.01 18.29 -6.25
N TYR A 529 2.39 18.94 -5.26
CA TYR A 529 0.93 19.06 -5.20
C TYR A 529 0.35 19.89 -6.34
N VAL A 530 1.06 20.92 -6.79
CA VAL A 530 0.66 21.69 -7.97
C VAL A 530 0.65 20.77 -9.20
N ILE A 531 1.67 19.92 -9.34
CA ILE A 531 1.73 18.94 -10.43
C ILE A 531 0.62 17.89 -10.30
N ILE A 532 0.39 17.31 -9.12
CA ILE A 532 -0.72 16.37 -8.89
C ILE A 532 -2.06 16.98 -9.34
N LEU A 533 -2.32 18.25 -9.00
CA LEU A 533 -3.54 18.90 -9.39
C LEU A 533 -3.65 19.15 -10.90
N ARG A 534 -2.53 19.47 -11.56
CA ARG A 534 -2.50 19.70 -13.03
C ARG A 534 -2.59 18.40 -13.82
N ASP A 535 -1.83 17.38 -13.39
CA ASP A 535 -1.72 16.12 -14.11
C ASP A 535 -2.93 15.18 -13.88
N ASN A 536 -3.92 15.62 -13.11
CA ASN A 536 -5.16 14.91 -12.88
C ASN A 536 -6.41 15.80 -13.04
N ASP A 537 -6.31 16.92 -13.75
CA ASP A 537 -7.44 17.78 -14.04
C ASP A 537 -8.39 17.16 -15.08
N SER A 538 -9.44 17.88 -15.48
CA SER A 538 -10.44 17.37 -16.41
C SER A 538 -9.91 17.01 -17.79
N GLY A 539 -8.76 17.57 -18.20
CA GLY A 539 -8.08 17.28 -19.47
C GLY A 539 -7.08 16.12 -19.38
N HIS A 540 -6.74 15.69 -18.17
CA HIS A 540 -5.70 14.68 -17.91
C HIS A 540 -6.28 13.49 -17.11
N ARG A 541 -7.28 12.82 -17.72
CA ARG A 541 -7.97 11.67 -17.14
C ARG A 541 -8.26 10.60 -18.17
N MET A 542 -8.02 9.35 -17.79
CA MET A 542 -8.59 8.20 -18.47
C MET A 542 -10.06 8.07 -18.07
N THR A 543 -10.91 7.74 -19.03
CA THR A 543 -12.33 7.48 -18.81
C THR A 543 -12.70 6.09 -19.30
N VAL A 544 -13.50 5.38 -18.51
CA VAL A 544 -14.03 4.06 -18.87
C VAL A 544 -15.53 4.06 -18.66
N ASN A 545 -16.27 3.58 -19.65
CA ASN A 545 -17.71 3.38 -19.55
C ASN A 545 -18.01 2.12 -18.71
N MET A 546 -18.54 2.33 -17.50
CA MET A 546 -18.86 1.23 -16.57
C MET A 546 -20.22 0.58 -16.84
N GLU A 547 -21.02 1.17 -17.75
CA GLU A 547 -22.34 0.68 -18.22
C GLU A 547 -22.24 0.18 -19.67
N SER A 548 -21.07 -0.29 -20.09
CA SER A 548 -20.81 -0.81 -21.43
C SER A 548 -21.45 -2.19 -21.63
N SER A 549 -22.17 -2.37 -22.73
CA SER A 549 -22.72 -3.67 -23.14
C SER A 549 -21.62 -4.74 -23.33
N LEU A 550 -20.43 -4.33 -23.77
CA LEU A 550 -19.25 -5.21 -23.83
C LEU A 550 -18.84 -5.72 -22.45
N THR A 551 -18.76 -4.83 -21.46
CA THR A 551 -18.40 -5.20 -20.07
C THR A 551 -19.41 -6.20 -19.50
N ASP A 552 -20.70 -5.97 -19.70
CA ASP A 552 -21.73 -6.85 -19.19
C ASP A 552 -21.74 -8.19 -19.93
N TRP A 553 -21.66 -8.19 -21.25
CA TRP A 553 -21.58 -9.43 -22.03
C TRP A 553 -20.38 -10.29 -21.61
N LEU A 554 -19.17 -9.72 -21.48
CA LEU A 554 -17.99 -10.44 -21.03
C LEU A 554 -18.17 -11.02 -19.62
N SER A 555 -18.75 -10.25 -18.70
CA SER A 555 -18.97 -10.72 -17.31
C SER A 555 -19.99 -11.84 -17.20
N GLU A 556 -20.97 -11.88 -18.13
CA GLU A 556 -22.05 -12.88 -18.13
C GLU A 556 -21.67 -14.16 -18.88
N ASN A 557 -20.82 -14.06 -19.91
CA ASN A 557 -20.52 -15.19 -20.80
C ASN A 557 -19.16 -15.82 -20.53
N LEU A 558 -18.19 -15.12 -19.91
CA LEU A 558 -16.88 -15.67 -19.59
C LEU A 558 -16.78 -15.99 -18.09
N GLY A 559 -16.46 -17.25 -17.77
CA GLY A 559 -16.24 -17.72 -16.41
C GLY A 559 -14.78 -17.60 -15.97
N LYS A 560 -14.50 -17.97 -14.72
CA LYS A 560 -13.15 -17.93 -14.12
C LYS A 560 -12.10 -18.81 -14.83
N ASN A 561 -12.54 -19.75 -15.61
CA ASN A 561 -11.68 -20.68 -16.35
C ASN A 561 -11.48 -20.27 -17.82
N ASP A 562 -12.20 -19.26 -18.27
CA ASP A 562 -12.05 -18.77 -19.63
C ASP A 562 -10.84 -17.85 -19.74
N LEU A 563 -10.19 -17.90 -20.89
CA LEU A 563 -8.99 -17.13 -21.17
C LEU A 563 -9.21 -16.34 -22.47
N LEU A 564 -9.32 -15.03 -22.34
CA LEU A 564 -9.57 -14.10 -23.43
C LEU A 564 -8.27 -13.58 -23.98
N LEU A 565 -7.99 -13.86 -25.26
CA LEU A 565 -6.91 -13.19 -26.00
C LEU A 565 -7.38 -11.78 -26.39
N THR A 566 -6.58 -10.77 -26.06
CA THR A 566 -6.87 -9.35 -26.35
C THR A 566 -5.65 -8.64 -26.92
N PRO A 567 -5.83 -7.48 -27.58
CA PRO A 567 -4.77 -6.49 -27.68
C PRO A 567 -4.22 -6.06 -26.30
N GLU A 568 -3.17 -5.25 -26.30
CA GLU A 568 -2.60 -4.72 -25.05
C GLU A 568 -3.51 -3.64 -24.46
N TYR A 569 -4.24 -3.99 -23.40
CA TYR A 569 -5.15 -3.08 -22.71
C TYR A 569 -4.64 -2.67 -21.33
N THR A 570 -4.63 -1.37 -21.05
CA THR A 570 -4.34 -0.82 -19.72
C THR A 570 -5.62 -0.79 -18.88
N MET A 571 -6.44 0.24 -19.05
CA MET A 571 -7.72 0.43 -18.35
C MET A 571 -8.81 0.74 -19.38
N ASN A 572 -9.72 -0.18 -19.58
CA ASN A 572 -10.85 -0.06 -20.49
C ASN A 572 -12.03 -0.94 -20.07
N GLU A 573 -13.07 -1.03 -20.89
CA GLU A 573 -14.27 -1.81 -20.66
C GLU A 573 -13.99 -3.31 -20.48
N VAL A 574 -13.01 -3.85 -21.22
CA VAL A 574 -12.61 -5.27 -21.13
C VAL A 574 -11.97 -5.56 -19.76
N THR A 575 -11.02 -4.72 -19.31
CA THR A 575 -10.36 -4.90 -18.02
C THR A 575 -11.32 -4.71 -16.84
N MET A 576 -12.42 -3.96 -17.06
CA MET A 576 -13.48 -3.76 -16.05
C MET A 576 -14.55 -4.86 -16.04
N SER A 577 -14.51 -5.81 -16.95
CA SER A 577 -15.47 -6.94 -16.96
C SER A 577 -15.17 -8.01 -15.91
N GLY A 578 -13.92 -8.10 -15.43
CA GLY A 578 -13.48 -9.10 -14.45
C GLY A 578 -12.95 -10.39 -15.06
N VAL A 579 -12.80 -10.46 -16.38
CA VAL A 579 -12.30 -11.63 -17.13
C VAL A 579 -10.79 -11.81 -16.98
N MET A 580 -10.32 -13.02 -17.28
CA MET A 580 -8.90 -13.38 -17.33
C MET A 580 -8.38 -13.17 -18.74
N MET A 581 -7.44 -12.25 -18.93
CA MET A 581 -6.78 -11.99 -20.20
C MET A 581 -5.55 -12.87 -20.37
N TYR A 582 -5.31 -13.36 -21.58
CA TYR A 582 -4.13 -14.19 -21.90
C TYR A 582 -2.83 -13.42 -21.67
N CYS A 583 -2.70 -12.21 -22.21
CA CYS A 583 -1.62 -11.27 -21.95
C CYS A 583 -2.14 -9.84 -22.18
N GLY A 584 -2.82 -9.29 -21.17
CA GLY A 584 -3.57 -8.03 -21.32
C GLY A 584 -2.65 -6.81 -21.45
N TRP A 585 -1.66 -6.68 -20.58
CA TRP A 585 -0.62 -5.64 -20.64
C TRP A 585 0.70 -6.23 -20.17
N PRO A 586 1.66 -6.47 -21.06
CA PRO A 586 2.90 -7.20 -20.74
C PRO A 586 3.68 -6.59 -19.56
N TYR A 587 3.80 -5.26 -19.50
CA TYR A 587 4.53 -4.59 -18.41
C TYR A 587 4.00 -4.94 -17.02
N TYR A 588 2.67 -4.98 -16.84
CA TYR A 588 2.08 -5.31 -15.54
C TYR A 588 2.38 -6.75 -15.12
N ALA A 589 2.27 -7.67 -16.06
CA ALA A 589 2.56 -9.07 -15.81
C ALA A 589 4.06 -9.31 -15.58
N TRP A 590 4.93 -8.69 -16.39
CA TRP A 590 6.38 -8.75 -16.20
C TRP A 590 6.82 -8.21 -14.85
N SER A 591 6.30 -7.06 -14.44
CA SER A 591 6.61 -6.47 -13.13
C SER A 591 6.17 -7.34 -11.94
N ALA A 592 5.14 -8.17 -12.15
CA ALA A 592 4.69 -9.20 -11.21
C ALA A 592 5.48 -10.53 -11.33
N GLY A 593 6.47 -10.64 -12.23
CA GLY A 593 7.37 -11.79 -12.37
C GLY A 593 6.87 -12.91 -13.27
N TYR A 594 5.99 -12.60 -14.22
CA TYR A 594 5.59 -13.54 -15.26
C TYR A 594 6.49 -13.46 -16.50
N ASP A 595 6.62 -14.57 -17.22
CA ASP A 595 7.29 -14.59 -18.53
C ASP A 595 6.35 -14.10 -19.63
N THR A 596 6.40 -12.81 -19.92
CA THR A 596 5.52 -12.18 -20.89
C THR A 596 5.98 -12.33 -22.32
N ASN A 597 7.29 -12.50 -22.57
CA ASN A 597 7.82 -12.55 -23.93
C ASN A 597 7.25 -13.75 -24.72
N TYR A 598 7.15 -14.90 -24.08
CA TYR A 598 6.57 -16.08 -24.70
C TYR A 598 5.11 -15.82 -25.14
N ARG A 599 4.25 -15.35 -24.22
CA ARG A 599 2.83 -15.12 -24.55
C ARG A 599 2.62 -13.98 -25.54
N ALA A 600 3.43 -12.93 -25.48
CA ALA A 600 3.39 -11.87 -26.49
C ALA A 600 3.68 -12.42 -27.89
N GLY A 601 4.71 -13.27 -28.04
CA GLY A 601 5.01 -13.95 -29.32
C GLY A 601 3.87 -14.86 -29.80
N GLN A 602 3.21 -15.61 -28.90
CA GLN A 602 2.05 -16.43 -29.27
C GLN A 602 0.83 -15.58 -29.66
N ALA A 603 0.60 -14.45 -29.00
CA ALA A 603 -0.46 -13.51 -29.37
C ALA A 603 -0.24 -12.96 -30.78
N VAL A 604 0.99 -12.53 -31.11
CA VAL A 604 1.35 -12.10 -32.48
C VAL A 604 1.05 -13.20 -33.48
N LEU A 605 1.51 -14.43 -33.22
CA LEU A 605 1.28 -15.58 -34.13
C LEU A 605 -0.22 -15.83 -34.36
N ILE A 606 -1.05 -15.79 -33.33
CA ILE A 606 -2.50 -16.01 -33.45
C ILE A 606 -3.16 -14.93 -34.27
N TYR A 607 -2.79 -13.66 -34.07
CA TYR A 607 -3.41 -12.56 -34.79
C TYR A 607 -2.93 -12.39 -36.23
N THR A 608 -1.72 -12.87 -36.58
CA THR A 608 -1.08 -12.56 -37.86
C THR A 608 -0.92 -13.76 -38.82
N THR A 609 -1.16 -15.00 -38.33
CA THR A 609 -1.02 -16.19 -39.20
C THR A 609 -2.09 -16.21 -40.27
N ASP A 610 -1.69 -16.63 -41.49
CA ASP A 610 -2.56 -16.92 -42.64
C ASP A 610 -2.95 -18.39 -42.75
N ASP A 611 -2.42 -19.25 -41.86
CA ASP A 611 -2.70 -20.69 -41.82
C ASP A 611 -3.69 -21.06 -40.71
N PRO A 612 -4.92 -21.50 -41.04
CA PRO A 612 -5.92 -21.93 -40.06
C PRO A 612 -5.46 -23.09 -39.14
N GLU A 613 -4.58 -23.98 -39.63
CA GLU A 613 -4.12 -25.09 -38.81
C GLU A 613 -3.08 -24.65 -37.79
N ILE A 614 -2.23 -23.69 -38.11
CA ILE A 614 -1.33 -23.04 -37.14
C ILE A 614 -2.16 -22.28 -36.10
N LEU A 615 -3.19 -21.54 -36.54
CA LEU A 615 -4.11 -20.84 -35.65
C LEU A 615 -4.75 -21.80 -34.63
N LYS A 616 -5.37 -22.89 -35.11
CA LYS A 616 -6.01 -23.92 -34.26
C LYS A 616 -5.02 -24.57 -33.30
N ALA A 617 -3.84 -24.95 -33.81
CA ALA A 617 -2.82 -25.57 -32.97
C ALA A 617 -2.33 -24.68 -31.84
N THR A 618 -2.05 -23.41 -32.14
CA THR A 618 -1.57 -22.43 -31.16
C THR A 618 -2.64 -22.09 -30.14
N VAL A 619 -3.86 -21.80 -30.57
CA VAL A 619 -5.02 -21.53 -29.68
C VAL A 619 -5.27 -22.72 -28.73
N LYS A 620 -5.18 -23.95 -29.23
CA LYS A 620 -5.33 -25.16 -28.42
C LYS A 620 -4.18 -25.34 -27.42
N GLN A 621 -2.94 -25.12 -27.85
CA GLN A 621 -1.77 -25.21 -27.00
C GLN A 621 -1.84 -24.19 -25.84
N GLU A 622 -2.22 -22.97 -26.15
CA GLU A 622 -2.33 -21.86 -25.18
C GLU A 622 -3.64 -21.86 -24.39
N LYS A 623 -4.57 -22.77 -24.70
CA LYS A 623 -5.87 -22.92 -24.03
C LYS A 623 -6.71 -21.65 -24.07
N ILE A 624 -6.63 -20.89 -25.15
CA ILE A 624 -7.42 -19.68 -25.33
C ILE A 624 -8.86 -20.06 -25.67
N THR A 625 -9.83 -19.56 -24.89
CA THR A 625 -11.26 -19.86 -25.08
C THR A 625 -11.97 -18.83 -25.95
N TYR A 626 -11.50 -17.58 -25.91
CA TYR A 626 -12.06 -16.50 -26.70
C TYR A 626 -10.96 -15.64 -27.30
N ILE A 627 -11.20 -15.14 -28.53
CA ILE A 627 -10.31 -14.18 -29.21
C ILE A 627 -11.11 -12.90 -29.43
N LEU A 628 -10.63 -11.79 -28.89
CA LEU A 628 -11.17 -10.46 -29.15
C LEU A 628 -10.38 -9.81 -30.28
N PHE A 629 -11.10 -9.32 -31.28
CA PHE A 629 -10.56 -8.54 -32.38
C PHE A 629 -11.08 -7.11 -32.32
N GLU A 630 -10.21 -6.13 -32.51
CA GLU A 630 -10.55 -4.72 -32.55
C GLU A 630 -10.08 -4.13 -33.89
N ASP A 631 -10.89 -3.23 -34.49
CA ASP A 631 -10.54 -2.58 -35.75
C ASP A 631 -9.21 -1.84 -35.67
N ASN A 632 -8.44 -1.91 -36.75
CA ASN A 632 -7.13 -1.25 -36.91
C ASN A 632 -6.07 -1.68 -35.91
N MET A 633 -6.19 -2.88 -35.32
CA MET A 633 -5.13 -3.40 -34.49
C MET A 633 -3.95 -3.90 -35.36
N GLU A 634 -2.75 -3.62 -34.91
CA GLU A 634 -1.50 -4.05 -35.52
C GLU A 634 -0.59 -4.68 -34.46
N PHE A 635 0.12 -5.73 -34.83
CA PHE A 635 1.12 -6.35 -33.98
C PHE A 635 2.48 -6.34 -34.70
N GLU A 636 3.50 -5.77 -34.07
CA GLU A 636 4.87 -5.70 -34.61
C GLU A 636 4.92 -5.24 -36.08
N GLN A 637 4.07 -4.26 -36.47
CA GLN A 637 3.93 -3.77 -37.83
C GLN A 637 3.39 -4.81 -38.85
N GLN A 638 2.77 -5.88 -38.36
CA GLN A 638 2.08 -6.87 -39.18
C GLN A 638 0.58 -6.65 -39.12
N GLU A 639 -0.06 -6.78 -40.26
CA GLU A 639 -1.52 -6.71 -40.39
C GLU A 639 -2.18 -7.94 -39.74
N CYS A 640 -3.21 -7.73 -38.96
CA CYS A 640 -3.94 -8.80 -38.31
C CYS A 640 -4.90 -9.48 -39.28
N ARG A 641 -4.95 -10.81 -39.23
CA ARG A 641 -5.72 -11.67 -40.13
C ARG A 641 -7.06 -12.08 -39.53
N GLU A 642 -7.97 -11.12 -39.39
CA GLU A 642 -9.33 -11.41 -38.89
C GLU A 642 -10.09 -12.39 -39.82
N ASP A 643 -9.83 -12.34 -41.13
CA ASP A 643 -10.43 -13.24 -42.11
C ASP A 643 -10.20 -14.71 -41.72
N VAL A 644 -8.96 -15.08 -41.37
CA VAL A 644 -8.59 -16.45 -40.94
C VAL A 644 -9.28 -16.82 -39.62
N ILE A 645 -9.32 -15.89 -38.66
CA ILE A 645 -10.00 -16.10 -37.36
C ILE A 645 -11.50 -16.36 -37.59
N ARG A 646 -12.17 -15.53 -38.41
CA ARG A 646 -13.58 -15.61 -38.71
C ARG A 646 -13.98 -16.87 -39.48
N GLU A 647 -13.12 -17.35 -40.36
CA GLU A 647 -13.34 -18.60 -41.07
C GLU A 647 -13.14 -19.82 -40.17
N THR A 648 -12.35 -19.68 -39.09
CA THR A 648 -11.99 -20.80 -38.20
C THR A 648 -12.93 -20.90 -37.02
N TYR A 649 -13.40 -19.77 -36.47
CA TYR A 649 -14.14 -19.70 -35.21
C TYR A 649 -15.45 -18.91 -35.34
N PRO A 650 -16.54 -19.33 -34.65
CA PRO A 650 -17.80 -18.60 -34.68
C PRO A 650 -17.70 -17.24 -33.98
N LEU A 651 -18.28 -16.23 -34.63
CA LEU A 651 -18.51 -14.92 -34.04
C LEU A 651 -19.63 -15.00 -33.00
N VAL A 652 -19.36 -14.61 -31.75
CA VAL A 652 -20.34 -14.69 -30.64
C VAL A 652 -20.75 -13.31 -30.10
N TYR A 653 -19.96 -12.27 -30.37
CA TYR A 653 -20.30 -10.90 -29.97
C TYR A 653 -19.76 -9.88 -30.96
N THR A 654 -20.52 -8.80 -31.14
CA THR A 654 -20.09 -7.60 -31.86
C THR A 654 -20.54 -6.37 -31.06
N SER A 655 -19.62 -5.43 -30.81
CA SER A 655 -19.95 -4.18 -30.13
C SER A 655 -20.94 -3.33 -30.95
N GLU A 656 -21.66 -2.42 -30.30
CA GLU A 656 -22.68 -1.57 -30.94
C GLU A 656 -22.12 -0.73 -32.10
N ASP A 657 -20.88 -0.30 -32.00
CA ASP A 657 -20.14 0.44 -33.01
C ASP A 657 -19.48 -0.45 -34.08
N GLY A 658 -19.58 -1.76 -33.94
CA GLY A 658 -18.97 -2.77 -34.81
C GLY A 658 -17.46 -2.95 -34.71
N ARG A 659 -16.80 -2.17 -33.86
CA ARG A 659 -15.33 -2.16 -33.78
C ARG A 659 -14.72 -3.37 -33.07
N ILE A 660 -15.42 -3.92 -32.07
CA ILE A 660 -14.96 -5.06 -31.31
C ILE A 660 -15.79 -6.27 -31.67
N ARG A 661 -15.12 -7.36 -31.99
CA ARG A 661 -15.71 -8.66 -32.30
C ARG A 661 -15.03 -9.75 -31.46
N ILE A 662 -15.83 -10.69 -30.96
CA ILE A 662 -15.33 -11.78 -30.11
C ILE A 662 -15.71 -13.11 -30.77
N TYR A 663 -14.70 -13.97 -30.90
CA TYR A 663 -14.80 -15.30 -31.49
C TYR A 663 -14.60 -16.36 -30.39
N GLU A 664 -15.45 -17.37 -30.36
CA GLU A 664 -15.38 -18.49 -29.40
C GLU A 664 -14.58 -19.65 -30.03
N THR A 665 -13.54 -20.14 -29.34
CA THR A 665 -12.66 -21.17 -29.87
C THR A 665 -13.10 -22.61 -29.61
N GLY A 666 -14.11 -22.78 -28.75
CA GLY A 666 -14.62 -24.11 -28.37
C GLY A 666 -13.68 -24.95 -27.52
N GLN A 667 -12.60 -24.34 -26.96
CA GLN A 667 -11.69 -25.03 -26.06
C GLN A 667 -12.28 -25.10 -24.65
N LEU A 668 -12.72 -26.30 -24.22
CA LEU A 668 -13.10 -26.53 -22.81
C LEU A 668 -11.84 -26.72 -21.96
N ILE A 669 -11.64 -25.83 -20.99
CA ILE A 669 -10.55 -25.98 -20.01
C ILE A 669 -11.01 -26.93 -18.90
N TYR A 670 -10.62 -28.20 -18.99
CA TYR A 670 -10.74 -29.12 -17.86
C TYR A 670 -9.63 -28.81 -16.84
N HIS A 671 -9.98 -28.14 -15.75
CA HIS A 671 -9.08 -28.06 -14.61
C HIS A 671 -9.00 -29.42 -13.93
N TYR A 672 -7.87 -30.10 -14.10
CA TYR A 672 -7.48 -31.16 -13.17
C TYR A 672 -7.20 -30.53 -11.80
N ALA A 673 -8.08 -30.74 -10.85
CA ALA A 673 -7.79 -30.57 -9.44
C ALA A 673 -6.76 -31.65 -9.04
N GLY A 674 -5.50 -31.40 -9.34
CA GLY A 674 -4.38 -32.22 -8.89
C GLY A 674 -4.02 -31.81 -7.48
N ILE A 675 -4.60 -32.46 -6.49
CA ILE A 675 -4.00 -32.58 -5.16
C ILE A 675 -2.78 -33.48 -5.32
N GLN A 676 -1.59 -32.91 -5.34
CA GLN A 676 -0.35 -33.61 -5.00
C GLN A 676 0.26 -33.03 -3.74
#